data_f413eeea0e4e36338c6b05d5f37c86ac
#
_entry.id   f413eeea0e4e36338c6b05d5f37c86ac
#
_cell.length_a   1.000
_cell.length_b   1.000
_cell.length_c   1.000
_cell.angle_alpha   90.00
_cell.angle_beta   90.00
_cell.angle_gamma   90.00
#
_symmetry.space_group_name_H-M   'P 1'
#
loop_
_entity.id
_entity.type
_entity.pdbx_description
1 polymer ?
#
loop_
_entity_poly.entity_id
_entity_poly.type
_entity_poly.pdbx_seq_one_letter_code
_entity_poly.pdbx_strand_id
1 'polypeptide(L)'
;MPAFAARSRRPDGNDGMAKITIDDQEIEVPDGITVLQACELAGVEIPRFCYHERLSVAGNCRMCLVEVAPGPPKPAASCALPVNEGMTVKTKSPMVKKAREGVMEFLLINHPLDCPICDQGGECDLQDQAMGYGAGTSRYDENKRAVTDKYMGPLIKTQMTRCIHCTRCIRFATEVAGVEELGATGRGENMEVGTYVEKTLTSELSANIIDLCPVGALTSKPYAFTARPWELSKTETIDVLDAVGSNIRVDSRGSEVMRVLPVLNDDVNEEWISDKTRYACDGLKRQRLDLPYIRRDGKLQPASWEEAFAAIADKVKSLDGSRIGAIAGDLADCESMMALKDLMTALGSVHVDCRQDGAKVGRGEQAGYLFNTTIAGIDEADAVLLIGTNPRWEAPIINARIRKNYTNGGLTVGVVGPDVDLTYRTEHLGAGPETLRQIADGDHPFCDVLKNAERPMLILGQGALAREDGEAVLFAARRIADECGLIKDGWNGFNVLHTAAARVGGIELGLVPGEGSRDVAGILAGAASGEIGLVYLLGADEIDTAKLSSAFVVYQGHHGDAGAHCADVILPGAAYTEKNGTYVNTEGRVQRAWRAVFPPGDAREDWTIIRALSDVLGCRLPYDDIAAVRRRMADIARLFGTLDEPPRATWSEFGVEGDMSSAPFVTPIDNFYMTDPISRASETMAECTRTVLGRDADRTGTDG
;
A
#
# COMPACT_ATOMS: atom_id res chain seq x y z
N MET A 1 -23.66 -4.60 2.52
CA MET A 1 -23.85 -5.16 1.15
C MET A 1 -22.88 -4.41 0.26
N PRO A 2 -21.83 -5.02 -0.27
CA PRO A 2 -20.91 -4.33 -1.18
C PRO A 2 -21.62 -4.03 -2.50
N ALA A 3 -21.49 -2.80 -2.94
CA ALA A 3 -22.02 -2.35 -4.23
C ALA A 3 -21.16 -2.93 -5.36
N PHE A 4 -21.61 -3.97 -6.00
CA PHE A 4 -21.07 -4.44 -7.27
C PHE A 4 -21.34 -3.40 -8.35
N ALA A 5 -20.42 -2.51 -8.56
CA ALA A 5 -20.40 -1.56 -9.67
C ALA A 5 -19.04 -1.57 -10.37
N ALA A 6 -18.55 -2.74 -10.78
CA ALA A 6 -17.58 -2.81 -11.85
C ALA A 6 -18.36 -2.61 -13.16
N ARG A 7 -18.61 -1.36 -13.53
CA ARG A 7 -19.08 -0.99 -14.86
C ARG A 7 -17.99 -1.29 -15.88
N SER A 8 -18.07 -2.44 -16.54
CA SER A 8 -17.55 -2.54 -17.90
C SER A 8 -18.44 -1.63 -18.74
N ARG A 9 -18.03 -0.38 -18.96
CA ARG A 9 -18.67 0.49 -19.93
C ARG A 9 -18.53 -0.17 -21.30
N ARG A 10 -19.64 -0.68 -21.84
CA ARG A 10 -19.75 -0.82 -23.29
C ARG A 10 -19.81 0.57 -23.92
N PRO A 11 -19.21 0.78 -25.10
CA PRO A 11 -19.27 2.05 -25.80
C PRO A 11 -20.67 2.50 -26.20
N ASP A 12 -21.70 1.69 -25.99
CA ASP A 12 -23.03 1.84 -26.58
C ASP A 12 -24.14 2.30 -25.61
N GLY A 13 -23.82 2.73 -24.39
CA GLY A 13 -24.75 3.47 -23.53
C GLY A 13 -26.14 2.85 -23.30
N ASN A 14 -26.29 1.53 -23.37
CA ASN A 14 -27.58 0.86 -23.17
C ASN A 14 -27.66 0.34 -21.72
N ASP A 15 -28.32 1.08 -20.85
CA ASP A 15 -28.65 0.71 -19.46
C ASP A 15 -29.78 -0.35 -19.42
N GLY A 16 -29.74 -1.36 -20.28
CA GLY A 16 -30.71 -2.44 -20.32
C GLY A 16 -30.63 -3.32 -19.08
N MET A 17 -31.77 -3.72 -18.57
CA MET A 17 -31.90 -4.75 -17.52
C MET A 17 -32.50 -6.00 -18.13
N ALA A 18 -31.92 -7.17 -17.80
CA ALA A 18 -32.45 -8.46 -18.19
C ALA A 18 -33.19 -9.12 -17.01
N LYS A 19 -34.39 -9.63 -17.25
CA LYS A 19 -35.15 -10.38 -16.27
C LYS A 19 -34.88 -11.87 -16.45
N ILE A 20 -34.33 -12.51 -15.42
CA ILE A 20 -33.95 -13.92 -15.42
C ILE A 20 -34.50 -14.64 -14.19
N THR A 21 -34.52 -15.97 -14.22
CA THR A 21 -34.92 -16.80 -13.08
C THR A 21 -33.74 -17.65 -12.64
N ILE A 22 -33.36 -17.58 -11.36
CA ILE A 22 -32.27 -18.36 -10.76
C ILE A 22 -32.86 -19.21 -9.62
N ASP A 23 -32.81 -20.56 -9.74
CA ASP A 23 -33.37 -21.50 -8.75
C ASP A 23 -34.78 -21.11 -8.29
N ASP A 24 -35.67 -20.80 -9.24
CA ASP A 24 -37.08 -20.36 -9.02
C ASP A 24 -37.25 -18.92 -8.47
N GLN A 25 -36.16 -18.14 -8.31
CA GLN A 25 -36.21 -16.73 -7.93
C GLN A 25 -36.10 -15.86 -9.18
N GLU A 26 -37.08 -14.99 -9.44
CA GLU A 26 -36.95 -13.93 -10.47
C GLU A 26 -36.11 -12.79 -9.97
N ILE A 27 -35.18 -12.32 -10.83
CA ILE A 27 -34.29 -11.19 -10.55
C ILE A 27 -34.07 -10.36 -11.82
N GLU A 28 -34.00 -9.06 -11.67
CA GLU A 28 -33.55 -8.14 -12.72
C GLU A 28 -32.08 -7.83 -12.53
N VAL A 29 -31.29 -7.98 -13.57
CA VAL A 29 -29.83 -7.80 -13.54
C VAL A 29 -29.36 -6.94 -14.73
N PRO A 30 -28.25 -6.21 -14.61
CA PRO A 30 -27.72 -5.43 -15.71
C PRO A 30 -27.39 -6.30 -16.93
N ASP A 31 -27.68 -5.79 -18.14
CA ASP A 31 -27.28 -6.44 -19.39
C ASP A 31 -25.76 -6.60 -19.48
N GLY A 32 -25.33 -7.72 -20.04
CA GLY A 32 -23.91 -7.97 -20.35
C GLY A 32 -23.09 -8.56 -19.21
N ILE A 33 -23.66 -8.70 -18.01
CA ILE A 33 -23.00 -9.47 -16.94
C ILE A 33 -23.08 -10.97 -17.21
N THR A 34 -22.20 -11.74 -16.56
CA THR A 34 -22.21 -13.19 -16.69
C THR A 34 -23.28 -13.83 -15.78
N VAL A 35 -23.70 -15.05 -16.11
CA VAL A 35 -24.62 -15.84 -15.27
C VAL A 35 -24.03 -16.04 -13.86
N LEU A 36 -22.71 -16.16 -13.72
CA LEU A 36 -22.05 -16.27 -12.42
C LEU A 36 -22.28 -15.01 -11.58
N GLN A 37 -22.05 -13.83 -12.15
CA GLN A 37 -22.26 -12.53 -11.48
C GLN A 37 -23.77 -12.34 -11.14
N ALA A 38 -24.65 -12.74 -12.02
CA ALA A 38 -26.09 -12.71 -11.75
C ALA A 38 -26.48 -13.63 -10.57
N CYS A 39 -25.87 -14.81 -10.47
CA CYS A 39 -26.09 -15.71 -9.32
C CYS A 39 -25.58 -15.07 -8.02
N GLU A 40 -24.46 -14.37 -8.04
CA GLU A 40 -23.96 -13.64 -6.86
C GLU A 40 -24.90 -12.53 -6.42
N LEU A 41 -25.43 -11.74 -7.37
CA LEU A 41 -26.46 -10.73 -7.07
C LEU A 41 -27.74 -11.34 -6.47
N ALA A 42 -28.08 -12.58 -6.86
CA ALA A 42 -29.19 -13.34 -6.27
C ALA A 42 -28.84 -13.98 -4.91
N GLY A 43 -27.61 -13.82 -4.41
CA GLY A 43 -27.14 -14.47 -3.18
C GLY A 43 -26.91 -15.97 -3.33
N VAL A 44 -26.72 -16.46 -4.55
CA VAL A 44 -26.48 -17.88 -4.87
C VAL A 44 -24.99 -18.10 -5.15
N GLU A 45 -24.34 -18.83 -4.28
CA GLU A 45 -22.92 -19.17 -4.43
C GLU A 45 -22.70 -20.21 -5.55
N ILE A 46 -21.75 -19.92 -6.44
CA ILE A 46 -21.29 -20.82 -7.50
C ILE A 46 -19.82 -21.18 -7.28
N PRO A 47 -19.47 -22.47 -7.13
CA PRO A 47 -18.09 -22.90 -6.94
C PRO A 47 -17.25 -22.62 -8.18
N ARG A 48 -16.01 -22.16 -7.97
CA ARG A 48 -15.09 -21.77 -9.05
C ARG A 48 -13.64 -21.85 -8.62
N PHE A 49 -12.71 -22.06 -9.58
CA PHE A 49 -11.27 -21.98 -9.36
C PHE A 49 -10.58 -21.01 -10.30
N CYS A 50 -10.87 -21.03 -11.59
CA CYS A 50 -10.16 -20.19 -12.55
C CYS A 50 -10.69 -18.76 -12.62
N TYR A 51 -11.97 -18.54 -12.36
CA TYR A 51 -12.59 -17.22 -12.37
C TYR A 51 -12.12 -16.40 -11.16
N HIS A 52 -11.84 -15.12 -11.40
CA HIS A 52 -11.57 -14.12 -10.40
C HIS A 52 -12.11 -12.77 -10.90
N GLU A 53 -12.69 -11.97 -10.01
CA GLU A 53 -13.40 -10.71 -10.36
C GLU A 53 -12.51 -9.72 -11.10
N ARG A 54 -11.22 -9.69 -10.77
CA ARG A 54 -10.24 -8.73 -11.28
C ARG A 54 -9.41 -9.25 -12.46
N LEU A 55 -9.68 -10.45 -12.93
CA LEU A 55 -8.91 -11.09 -14.01
C LEU A 55 -9.82 -11.49 -15.18
N SER A 56 -9.27 -11.53 -16.38
CA SER A 56 -10.00 -12.02 -17.56
C SER A 56 -10.53 -13.42 -17.37
N VAL A 57 -11.63 -13.74 -18.04
CA VAL A 57 -12.31 -15.05 -17.90
C VAL A 57 -11.53 -16.14 -18.63
N ALA A 58 -10.97 -17.09 -17.89
CA ALA A 58 -10.28 -18.26 -18.46
C ALA A 58 -11.23 -19.40 -18.87
N GLY A 59 -12.31 -19.63 -18.11
CA GLY A 59 -13.33 -20.66 -18.41
C GLY A 59 -12.82 -22.11 -18.44
N ASN A 60 -11.63 -22.39 -17.87
CA ASN A 60 -10.90 -23.67 -18.05
C ASN A 60 -11.14 -24.69 -16.92
N CYS A 61 -11.43 -24.29 -15.68
CA CYS A 61 -11.63 -25.23 -14.57
C CYS A 61 -12.95 -25.98 -14.65
N ARG A 62 -13.98 -25.41 -15.26
CA ARG A 62 -15.32 -25.96 -15.43
C ARG A 62 -16.09 -26.24 -14.13
N MET A 63 -15.64 -25.74 -12.99
CA MET A 63 -16.33 -25.97 -11.71
C MET A 63 -17.63 -25.16 -11.60
N CYS A 64 -17.75 -24.03 -12.30
CA CYS A 64 -18.89 -23.13 -12.28
C CYS A 64 -20.08 -23.58 -13.18
N LEU A 65 -20.14 -24.86 -13.54
CA LEU A 65 -21.20 -25.39 -14.41
C LEU A 65 -22.58 -25.23 -13.77
N VAL A 66 -23.56 -24.79 -14.59
CA VAL A 66 -24.97 -24.62 -14.26
C VAL A 66 -25.84 -25.18 -15.41
N GLU A 67 -27.13 -25.46 -15.16
CA GLU A 67 -28.10 -25.77 -16.18
C GLU A 67 -28.84 -24.50 -16.60
N VAL A 68 -28.98 -24.28 -17.91
CA VAL A 68 -29.58 -23.05 -18.45
C VAL A 68 -30.62 -23.38 -19.49
N ALA A 69 -31.78 -22.72 -19.41
CA ALA A 69 -32.86 -22.80 -20.39
C ALA A 69 -33.29 -21.37 -20.81
N PRO A 70 -33.63 -21.15 -22.09
CA PRO A 70 -33.45 -22.06 -23.22
C PRO A 70 -31.97 -22.31 -23.53
N GLY A 71 -31.61 -23.54 -23.85
CA GLY A 71 -30.21 -23.88 -24.15
C GLY A 71 -30.04 -25.38 -24.49
N PRO A 72 -28.82 -25.80 -24.82
CA PRO A 72 -28.53 -27.20 -25.10
C PRO A 72 -28.67 -28.04 -23.82
N PRO A 73 -29.02 -29.34 -23.93
CA PRO A 73 -29.20 -30.23 -22.80
C PRO A 73 -27.86 -30.68 -22.20
N LYS A 74 -27.00 -29.72 -21.86
CA LYS A 74 -25.70 -29.92 -21.23
C LYS A 74 -25.37 -28.72 -20.31
N PRO A 75 -24.57 -28.92 -19.24
CA PRO A 75 -24.19 -27.83 -18.35
C PRO A 75 -23.37 -26.78 -19.08
N ALA A 76 -23.57 -25.50 -18.73
CA ALA A 76 -22.82 -24.34 -19.24
C ALA A 76 -21.92 -23.75 -18.16
N ALA A 77 -20.80 -23.17 -18.58
CA ALA A 77 -19.90 -22.45 -17.66
C ALA A 77 -20.45 -21.06 -17.36
N SER A 78 -20.98 -20.86 -16.17
CA SER A 78 -21.62 -19.60 -15.75
C SER A 78 -20.70 -18.39 -15.79
N CYS A 79 -19.39 -18.56 -15.56
CA CYS A 79 -18.41 -17.48 -15.59
C CYS A 79 -18.15 -16.88 -16.99
N ALA A 80 -18.51 -17.59 -18.06
CA ALA A 80 -18.27 -17.18 -19.45
C ALA A 80 -19.56 -17.02 -20.25
N LEU A 81 -20.73 -17.23 -19.64
CA LEU A 81 -22.02 -17.13 -20.32
C LEU A 81 -22.69 -15.81 -19.93
N PRO A 82 -22.91 -14.89 -20.88
CA PRO A 82 -23.65 -13.66 -20.62
C PRO A 82 -25.12 -13.96 -20.34
N VAL A 83 -25.76 -13.14 -19.50
CA VAL A 83 -27.20 -13.23 -19.26
C VAL A 83 -27.99 -12.78 -20.50
N ASN A 84 -29.18 -13.36 -20.68
CA ASN A 84 -30.14 -12.94 -21.70
C ASN A 84 -31.54 -12.91 -21.08
N GLU A 85 -32.41 -12.06 -21.60
CA GLU A 85 -33.81 -11.93 -21.19
C GLU A 85 -34.56 -13.26 -21.22
N GLY A 86 -35.30 -13.54 -20.14
CA GLY A 86 -36.09 -14.77 -20.00
C GLY A 86 -35.28 -16.04 -19.71
N MET A 87 -34.01 -15.93 -19.43
CA MET A 87 -33.13 -17.05 -19.08
C MET A 87 -33.53 -17.67 -17.75
N THR A 88 -33.59 -19.01 -17.70
CA THR A 88 -33.75 -19.76 -16.45
C THR A 88 -32.47 -20.52 -16.13
N VAL A 89 -31.93 -20.32 -14.94
CA VAL A 89 -30.69 -20.92 -14.45
C VAL A 89 -30.99 -21.81 -13.26
N LYS A 90 -30.54 -23.07 -13.30
CA LYS A 90 -30.61 -24.01 -12.18
C LYS A 90 -29.21 -24.34 -11.69
N THR A 91 -28.96 -24.05 -10.43
CA THR A 91 -27.64 -24.22 -9.82
C THR A 91 -27.50 -25.50 -8.99
N LYS A 92 -28.62 -26.19 -8.70
CA LYS A 92 -28.69 -27.37 -7.81
C LYS A 92 -29.34 -28.57 -8.44
N SER A 93 -29.58 -28.57 -9.78
CA SER A 93 -30.19 -29.72 -10.44
C SER A 93 -29.33 -30.99 -10.36
N PRO A 94 -29.91 -32.20 -10.53
CA PRO A 94 -29.15 -33.45 -10.55
C PRO A 94 -28.04 -33.46 -11.61
N MET A 95 -28.30 -32.82 -12.76
CA MET A 95 -27.30 -32.64 -13.83
C MET A 95 -26.10 -31.83 -13.36
N VAL A 96 -26.35 -30.68 -12.71
CA VAL A 96 -25.30 -29.78 -12.17
C VAL A 96 -24.49 -30.50 -11.08
N LYS A 97 -25.17 -31.18 -10.15
CA LYS A 97 -24.49 -31.92 -9.08
C LYS A 97 -23.54 -32.95 -9.66
N LYS A 98 -24.02 -33.81 -10.57
CA LYS A 98 -23.18 -34.84 -11.22
C LYS A 98 -22.05 -34.25 -12.04
N ALA A 99 -22.27 -33.11 -12.69
CA ALA A 99 -21.22 -32.42 -13.46
C ALA A 99 -20.07 -31.89 -12.54
N ARG A 100 -20.43 -31.26 -11.41
CA ARG A 100 -19.45 -30.75 -10.44
C ARG A 100 -18.70 -31.89 -9.74
N GLU A 101 -19.39 -32.99 -9.37
CA GLU A 101 -18.72 -34.20 -8.85
C GLU A 101 -17.66 -34.72 -9.83
N GLY A 102 -17.99 -34.81 -11.13
CA GLY A 102 -17.06 -35.22 -12.16
C GLY A 102 -15.88 -34.26 -12.37
N VAL A 103 -16.14 -32.96 -12.31
CA VAL A 103 -15.06 -31.96 -12.39
C VAL A 103 -14.11 -32.07 -11.18
N MET A 104 -14.65 -32.20 -9.96
CA MET A 104 -13.83 -32.42 -8.77
C MET A 104 -13.00 -33.70 -8.86
N GLU A 105 -13.56 -34.78 -9.39
CA GLU A 105 -12.83 -36.04 -9.63
C GLU A 105 -11.62 -35.77 -10.56
N PHE A 106 -11.81 -35.08 -11.69
CA PHE A 106 -10.71 -34.71 -12.60
C PHE A 106 -9.66 -33.83 -11.95
N LEU A 107 -10.02 -32.87 -11.10
CA LEU A 107 -9.07 -32.02 -10.41
C LEU A 107 -8.25 -32.79 -9.35
N LEU A 108 -8.81 -33.85 -8.77
CA LEU A 108 -8.20 -34.62 -7.70
C LEU A 108 -7.38 -35.82 -8.18
N ILE A 109 -7.56 -36.33 -9.41
CA ILE A 109 -6.85 -37.54 -9.88
C ILE A 109 -5.33 -37.41 -9.80
N ASN A 110 -4.77 -36.25 -10.16
CA ASN A 110 -3.33 -35.99 -10.10
C ASN A 110 -2.91 -35.15 -8.87
N HIS A 111 -3.87 -34.67 -8.09
CA HIS A 111 -3.56 -33.86 -6.90
C HIS A 111 -2.92 -34.74 -5.82
N PRO A 112 -1.72 -34.39 -5.24
CA PRO A 112 -1.06 -35.23 -4.25
C PRO A 112 -1.80 -35.21 -2.91
N LEU A 113 -1.62 -36.25 -2.10
CA LEU A 113 -2.20 -36.37 -0.75
C LEU A 113 -1.34 -35.64 0.28
N ASP A 114 -1.05 -34.36 0.03
CA ASP A 114 -0.09 -33.54 0.77
C ASP A 114 -0.73 -32.64 1.82
N CYS A 115 -2.05 -32.67 2.04
CA CYS A 115 -2.71 -31.74 2.95
C CYS A 115 -2.05 -31.58 4.33
N PRO A 116 -1.54 -32.66 4.98
CA PRO A 116 -0.86 -32.53 6.27
C PRO A 116 0.44 -31.72 6.24
N ILE A 117 1.12 -31.66 5.08
CA ILE A 117 2.39 -30.94 4.89
C ILE A 117 2.25 -29.74 3.95
N CYS A 118 1.03 -29.43 3.50
CA CYS A 118 0.75 -28.32 2.60
C CYS A 118 0.46 -27.05 3.41
N ASP A 119 1.17 -25.96 3.13
CA ASP A 119 0.95 -24.67 3.82
C ASP A 119 -0.44 -24.06 3.56
N GLN A 120 -1.13 -24.48 2.49
CA GLN A 120 -2.51 -24.10 2.19
C GLN A 120 -3.55 -24.88 3.03
N GLY A 121 -3.14 -25.92 3.76
CA GLY A 121 -4.07 -26.77 4.52
C GLY A 121 -4.86 -25.99 5.57
N GLY A 122 -6.20 -26.02 5.48
CA GLY A 122 -7.14 -25.30 6.34
C GLY A 122 -7.63 -23.94 5.80
N GLU A 123 -7.07 -23.49 4.65
CA GLU A 123 -7.52 -22.30 3.91
C GLU A 123 -7.44 -22.56 2.39
N CYS A 124 -7.77 -23.77 1.96
CA CYS A 124 -7.60 -24.25 0.60
C CYS A 124 -8.95 -24.40 -0.12
N ASP A 125 -9.18 -23.60 -1.17
CA ASP A 125 -10.40 -23.66 -1.97
C ASP A 125 -10.69 -25.07 -2.51
N LEU A 126 -9.62 -25.83 -2.88
CA LEU A 126 -9.79 -27.19 -3.37
C LEU A 126 -10.28 -28.14 -2.27
N GLN A 127 -9.81 -28.00 -1.03
CA GLN A 127 -10.33 -28.80 0.10
C GLN A 127 -11.79 -28.48 0.36
N ASP A 128 -12.14 -27.21 0.46
CA ASP A 128 -13.50 -26.77 0.79
C ASP A 128 -14.50 -27.18 -0.30
N GLN A 129 -14.13 -26.95 -1.57
CA GLN A 129 -15.00 -27.36 -2.68
C GLN A 129 -15.04 -28.87 -2.89
N ALA A 130 -13.98 -29.63 -2.58
CA ALA A 130 -14.00 -31.08 -2.60
C ALA A 130 -14.98 -31.66 -1.55
N MET A 131 -15.02 -31.04 -0.36
CA MET A 131 -15.99 -31.43 0.68
C MET A 131 -17.43 -31.04 0.32
N GLY A 132 -17.62 -29.83 -0.25
CA GLY A 132 -18.97 -29.35 -0.60
C GLY A 132 -19.58 -29.96 -1.84
N TYR A 133 -18.79 -30.34 -2.84
CA TYR A 133 -19.25 -30.71 -4.17
C TYR A 133 -18.66 -32.03 -4.72
N GLY A 134 -17.67 -32.61 -4.06
CA GLY A 134 -16.97 -33.81 -4.50
C GLY A 134 -17.68 -35.10 -4.07
N ALA A 135 -17.24 -36.22 -4.63
CA ALA A 135 -17.62 -37.57 -4.16
C ALA A 135 -16.81 -37.97 -2.92
N GLY A 136 -17.38 -38.72 -2.01
CA GLY A 136 -16.72 -39.18 -0.77
C GLY A 136 -15.63 -40.24 -0.98
N THR A 137 -15.43 -40.74 -2.20
CA THR A 137 -14.50 -41.82 -2.53
C THR A 137 -13.79 -41.54 -3.85
N SER A 138 -12.57 -42.06 -3.97
CA SER A 138 -11.81 -42.05 -5.24
C SER A 138 -11.88 -43.43 -5.87
N ARG A 139 -12.05 -43.50 -7.19
CA ARG A 139 -11.93 -44.71 -8.01
C ARG A 139 -10.67 -44.71 -8.89
N TYR A 140 -9.80 -43.72 -8.71
CA TYR A 140 -8.52 -43.58 -9.42
C TYR A 140 -7.44 -44.38 -8.68
N ASP A 141 -6.82 -45.35 -9.33
CA ASP A 141 -5.83 -46.26 -8.79
C ASP A 141 -4.48 -46.23 -9.55
N GLU A 142 -4.37 -45.38 -10.55
CA GLU A 142 -3.13 -45.16 -11.29
C GLU A 142 -2.14 -44.25 -10.55
N ASN A 143 -0.91 -44.20 -11.04
CA ASN A 143 0.10 -43.29 -10.48
C ASN A 143 -0.23 -41.83 -10.76
N LYS A 144 -0.15 -41.00 -9.71
CA LYS A 144 -0.35 -39.55 -9.86
C LYS A 144 0.87 -38.93 -10.56
N ARG A 145 0.59 -37.94 -11.40
CA ARG A 145 1.62 -37.14 -12.07
C ARG A 145 2.48 -36.38 -11.03
N ALA A 146 3.79 -36.36 -11.23
CA ALA A 146 4.72 -35.50 -10.49
C ALA A 146 5.29 -34.42 -11.40
N VAL A 147 5.43 -33.23 -10.89
CA VAL A 147 5.99 -32.05 -11.60
C VAL A 147 7.12 -31.47 -10.76
N THR A 148 8.23 -31.17 -11.43
CA THR A 148 9.39 -30.54 -10.76
C THR A 148 9.03 -29.13 -10.30
N ASP A 149 9.46 -28.77 -9.10
CA ASP A 149 9.32 -27.42 -8.57
C ASP A 149 10.12 -26.41 -9.39
N LYS A 150 9.64 -25.18 -9.42
CA LYS A 150 10.26 -24.09 -10.20
C LYS A 150 10.81 -23.03 -9.25
N TYR A 151 11.95 -22.44 -9.60
CA TYR A 151 12.44 -21.28 -8.89
C TYR A 151 11.67 -20.02 -9.33
N MET A 152 11.13 -19.26 -8.37
CA MET A 152 10.39 -18.01 -8.59
C MET A 152 10.87 -16.85 -7.71
N GLY A 153 12.08 -16.97 -7.14
CA GLY A 153 12.66 -15.93 -6.30
C GLY A 153 12.58 -16.20 -4.79
N PRO A 154 12.83 -15.17 -3.96
CA PRO A 154 12.90 -15.33 -2.51
C PRO A 154 11.52 -15.42 -1.84
N LEU A 155 10.46 -14.91 -2.46
CA LEU A 155 9.14 -14.75 -1.82
C LEU A 155 8.22 -15.95 -2.00
N ILE A 156 8.33 -16.65 -3.13
CA ILE A 156 7.34 -17.65 -3.55
C ILE A 156 7.96 -19.04 -3.49
N LYS A 157 7.33 -19.90 -2.70
CA LYS A 157 7.62 -21.34 -2.66
C LYS A 157 6.70 -22.05 -3.63
N THR A 158 7.27 -22.91 -4.46
CA THR A 158 6.51 -23.68 -5.44
C THR A 158 6.40 -25.15 -5.02
N GLN A 159 5.25 -25.75 -5.32
CA GLN A 159 5.02 -27.18 -5.25
C GLN A 159 4.10 -27.54 -6.42
N MET A 160 4.70 -27.59 -7.62
CA MET A 160 3.93 -27.56 -8.87
C MET A 160 3.11 -28.83 -9.12
N THR A 161 3.40 -29.93 -8.44
CA THR A 161 2.54 -31.13 -8.44
C THR A 161 1.12 -30.83 -7.94
N ARG A 162 0.95 -29.80 -7.08
CA ARG A 162 -0.37 -29.37 -6.54
C ARG A 162 -1.15 -28.47 -7.49
N CYS A 163 -0.54 -27.99 -8.58
CA CYS A 163 -1.14 -27.05 -9.50
C CYS A 163 -2.36 -27.65 -10.23
N ILE A 164 -3.50 -26.94 -10.23
CA ILE A 164 -4.72 -27.32 -10.93
C ILE A 164 -4.92 -26.57 -12.26
N HIS A 165 -3.88 -25.91 -12.75
CA HIS A 165 -3.84 -25.18 -14.03
C HIS A 165 -4.96 -24.13 -14.22
N CYS A 166 -5.36 -23.46 -13.15
CA CYS A 166 -6.39 -22.43 -13.17
C CYS A 166 -5.94 -21.13 -13.88
N THR A 167 -4.64 -20.95 -14.09
CA THR A 167 -4.00 -19.80 -14.76
C THR A 167 -4.19 -18.43 -14.09
N ARG A 168 -4.72 -18.35 -12.86
CA ARG A 168 -4.86 -17.08 -12.14
C ARG A 168 -3.54 -16.34 -11.99
N CYS A 169 -2.47 -17.05 -11.61
CA CYS A 169 -1.12 -16.49 -11.44
C CYS A 169 -0.56 -15.90 -12.75
N ILE A 170 -0.74 -16.58 -13.89
CA ILE A 170 -0.28 -16.09 -15.19
C ILE A 170 -1.04 -14.83 -15.58
N ARG A 171 -2.37 -14.84 -15.47
CA ARG A 171 -3.21 -13.68 -15.79
C ARG A 171 -2.92 -12.49 -14.87
N PHE A 172 -2.71 -12.71 -13.58
CA PHE A 172 -2.27 -11.66 -12.67
C PHE A 172 -0.94 -11.04 -13.10
N ALA A 173 0.06 -11.87 -13.41
CA ALA A 173 1.37 -11.38 -13.83
C ALA A 173 1.27 -10.50 -15.09
N THR A 174 0.46 -10.89 -16.07
CA THR A 174 0.32 -10.16 -17.34
C THR A 174 -0.67 -9.00 -17.26
N GLU A 175 -1.80 -9.15 -16.58
CA GLU A 175 -2.90 -8.17 -16.59
C GLU A 175 -2.72 -7.10 -15.51
N VAL A 176 -2.39 -7.49 -14.27
CA VAL A 176 -2.27 -6.59 -13.12
C VAL A 176 -0.84 -6.11 -12.91
N ALA A 177 0.11 -7.03 -12.74
CA ALA A 177 1.51 -6.68 -12.50
C ALA A 177 2.23 -6.17 -13.77
N GLY A 178 1.80 -6.57 -14.95
CA GLY A 178 2.33 -6.12 -16.22
C GLY A 178 3.67 -6.70 -16.61
N VAL A 179 4.00 -7.88 -16.08
CA VAL A 179 5.24 -8.60 -16.34
C VAL A 179 4.94 -9.97 -16.97
N GLU A 180 5.63 -10.30 -18.06
CA GLU A 180 5.44 -11.56 -18.79
C GLU A 180 6.45 -12.62 -18.34
N GLU A 181 6.68 -12.72 -17.03
CA GLU A 181 7.68 -13.63 -16.45
C GLU A 181 7.13 -15.02 -16.16
N LEU A 182 5.81 -15.15 -16.04
CA LEU A 182 5.13 -16.40 -15.72
C LEU A 182 4.27 -16.85 -16.90
N GLY A 183 4.37 -18.10 -17.25
CA GLY A 183 3.65 -18.68 -18.37
C GLY A 183 3.33 -20.16 -18.20
N ALA A 184 2.77 -20.77 -19.25
CA ALA A 184 2.53 -22.20 -19.31
C ALA A 184 3.31 -22.80 -20.48
N THR A 185 4.05 -23.86 -20.22
CA THR A 185 4.77 -24.66 -21.21
C THR A 185 4.10 -26.01 -21.41
N GLY A 186 4.31 -26.64 -22.55
CA GLY A 186 3.64 -27.91 -22.88
C GLY A 186 2.16 -27.75 -23.18
N ARG A 187 1.45 -28.87 -23.26
CA ARG A 187 -0.01 -28.92 -23.50
C ARG A 187 -0.60 -30.21 -22.97
N GLY A 188 -1.94 -30.20 -22.75
CA GLY A 188 -2.67 -31.34 -22.21
C GLY A 188 -2.16 -31.72 -20.83
N GLU A 189 -1.96 -33.01 -20.60
CA GLU A 189 -1.45 -33.53 -19.32
C GLU A 189 -0.01 -33.09 -19.00
N ASN A 190 0.77 -32.69 -20.00
CA ASN A 190 2.14 -32.22 -19.86
C ASN A 190 2.26 -30.71 -19.73
N MET A 191 1.16 -29.98 -19.57
CA MET A 191 1.19 -28.54 -19.32
C MET A 191 1.77 -28.26 -17.93
N GLU A 192 2.73 -27.32 -17.85
CA GLU A 192 3.35 -26.87 -16.62
C GLU A 192 3.34 -25.34 -16.55
N VAL A 193 3.01 -24.82 -15.38
CA VAL A 193 3.09 -23.39 -15.08
C VAL A 193 4.46 -23.10 -14.46
N GLY A 194 5.12 -22.07 -14.91
CA GLY A 194 6.44 -21.69 -14.40
C GLY A 194 7.02 -20.48 -15.12
N THR A 195 8.22 -20.09 -14.72
CA THR A 195 9.03 -19.09 -15.43
C THR A 195 9.77 -19.78 -16.58
N TYR A 196 10.00 -19.04 -17.68
CA TYR A 196 10.60 -19.64 -18.89
C TYR A 196 12.02 -20.20 -18.66
N VAL A 197 12.82 -19.55 -17.81
CA VAL A 197 14.25 -19.91 -17.59
C VAL A 197 14.59 -19.89 -16.08
N GLU A 198 13.70 -20.31 -15.22
CA GLU A 198 13.88 -20.25 -13.75
C GLU A 198 14.30 -18.85 -13.26
N LYS A 199 13.66 -17.80 -13.82
CA LYS A 199 13.89 -16.43 -13.41
C LYS A 199 13.12 -16.08 -12.14
N THR A 200 13.69 -15.19 -11.36
CA THR A 200 12.99 -14.51 -10.27
C THR A 200 11.84 -13.67 -10.82
N LEU A 201 10.71 -13.66 -10.17
CA LEU A 201 9.66 -12.70 -10.43
C LEU A 201 10.11 -11.32 -9.90
N THR A 202 10.02 -10.29 -10.74
CA THR A 202 10.62 -8.98 -10.44
C THR A 202 9.61 -7.90 -10.09
N SER A 203 8.31 -8.19 -10.21
CA SER A 203 7.25 -7.23 -9.87
C SER A 203 7.15 -7.00 -8.37
N GLU A 204 6.92 -5.76 -7.99
CA GLU A 204 6.63 -5.30 -6.63
C GLU A 204 5.32 -5.86 -6.06
N LEU A 205 4.52 -6.51 -6.91
CA LEU A 205 3.24 -7.13 -6.59
C LEU A 205 3.27 -8.65 -6.70
N SER A 206 4.45 -9.25 -6.91
CA SER A 206 4.60 -10.66 -7.30
C SER A 206 3.93 -11.64 -6.33
N ALA A 207 3.96 -11.36 -5.04
CA ALA A 207 3.44 -12.25 -4.01
C ALA A 207 1.90 -12.32 -3.94
N ASN A 208 1.17 -11.44 -4.61
CA ASN A 208 -0.30 -11.56 -4.69
C ASN A 208 -0.75 -12.85 -5.41
N ILE A 209 0.13 -13.48 -6.21
CA ILE A 209 -0.18 -14.80 -6.81
C ILE A 209 -0.35 -15.91 -5.77
N ILE A 210 0.16 -15.72 -4.54
CA ILE A 210 -0.01 -16.66 -3.42
C ILE A 210 -1.47 -16.68 -2.98
N ASP A 211 -2.08 -15.50 -2.79
CA ASP A 211 -3.50 -15.39 -2.40
C ASP A 211 -4.44 -15.83 -3.52
N LEU A 212 -4.05 -15.54 -4.77
CA LEU A 212 -4.79 -15.96 -5.96
C LEU A 212 -4.76 -17.46 -6.22
N CYS A 213 -3.72 -18.15 -5.73
CA CYS A 213 -3.57 -19.59 -5.96
C CYS A 213 -4.58 -20.38 -5.11
N PRO A 214 -5.58 -21.05 -5.72
CA PRO A 214 -6.64 -21.74 -4.97
C PRO A 214 -6.16 -23.02 -4.29
N VAL A 215 -4.87 -23.35 -4.43
CA VAL A 215 -4.24 -24.55 -3.91
C VAL A 215 -2.83 -24.25 -3.41
N GLY A 216 -2.21 -25.17 -2.67
CA GLY A 216 -0.85 -25.00 -2.17
C GLY A 216 0.28 -25.22 -3.20
N ALA A 217 0.02 -24.86 -4.48
CA ALA A 217 1.06 -24.90 -5.51
C ALA A 217 2.00 -23.71 -5.44
N LEU A 218 1.49 -22.53 -5.09
CA LEU A 218 2.25 -21.31 -4.84
C LEU A 218 1.92 -20.85 -3.41
N THR A 219 2.93 -20.79 -2.55
CA THR A 219 2.79 -20.40 -1.14
C THR A 219 3.91 -19.45 -0.74
N SER A 220 3.75 -18.79 0.39
CA SER A 220 4.77 -17.88 0.93
C SER A 220 6.01 -18.67 1.35
N LYS A 221 7.19 -18.35 0.77
CA LYS A 221 8.45 -19.00 1.12
C LYS A 221 8.95 -18.59 2.50
N PRO A 222 8.92 -17.29 2.90
CA PRO A 222 9.31 -16.87 4.25
C PRO A 222 8.41 -17.42 5.37
N TYR A 223 7.14 -17.69 5.05
CA TYR A 223 6.17 -18.23 6.02
C TYR A 223 6.05 -19.76 6.00
N ALA A 224 6.78 -20.46 5.11
CA ALA A 224 6.64 -21.89 4.90
C ALA A 224 6.78 -22.70 6.20
N PHE A 225 5.78 -23.56 6.48
CA PHE A 225 5.74 -24.48 7.65
C PHE A 225 5.73 -23.80 9.02
N THR A 226 5.36 -22.49 9.11
CA THR A 226 5.48 -21.75 10.36
C THR A 226 4.27 -21.91 11.27
N ALA A 227 3.04 -21.80 10.75
CA ALA A 227 1.80 -21.95 11.51
C ALA A 227 0.62 -22.40 10.63
N ARG A 228 -0.45 -22.86 11.27
CA ARG A 228 -1.72 -23.16 10.63
C ARG A 228 -2.71 -21.99 10.79
N PRO A 229 -3.65 -21.81 9.84
CA PRO A 229 -4.58 -20.67 9.88
C PRO A 229 -5.43 -20.56 11.16
N TRP A 230 -5.75 -21.69 11.77
CA TRP A 230 -6.54 -21.74 13.01
C TRP A 230 -5.75 -21.43 14.29
N GLU A 231 -4.41 -21.36 14.20
CA GLU A 231 -3.55 -20.96 15.31
C GLU A 231 -3.38 -19.45 15.43
N LEU A 232 -3.88 -18.69 14.44
CA LEU A 232 -3.61 -17.28 14.27
C LEU A 232 -4.76 -16.40 14.74
N SER A 233 -4.42 -15.36 15.48
CA SER A 233 -5.29 -14.22 15.71
C SER A 233 -5.24 -13.29 14.53
N LYS A 234 -6.38 -12.79 14.06
CA LYS A 234 -6.54 -11.97 12.86
C LYS A 234 -6.97 -10.57 13.24
N THR A 235 -6.21 -9.57 12.87
CA THR A 235 -6.51 -8.15 13.12
C THR A 235 -6.49 -7.39 11.81
N GLU A 236 -7.63 -6.82 11.42
CA GLU A 236 -7.70 -5.90 10.27
C GLU A 236 -7.12 -4.56 10.69
N THR A 237 -6.28 -3.98 9.84
CA THR A 237 -5.58 -2.72 10.06
C THR A 237 -5.20 -2.11 8.71
N ILE A 238 -4.30 -1.13 8.71
CA ILE A 238 -3.81 -0.49 7.48
C ILE A 238 -2.29 -0.61 7.36
N ASP A 239 -1.81 -0.60 6.14
CA ASP A 239 -0.40 -0.47 5.82
C ASP A 239 0.10 0.96 6.02
N VAL A 240 1.33 1.09 6.51
CA VAL A 240 1.99 2.39 6.75
C VAL A 240 3.35 2.49 6.04
N LEU A 241 3.71 1.48 5.24
CA LEU A 241 5.01 1.44 4.56
C LEU A 241 5.03 2.25 3.25
N ASP A 242 3.89 2.78 2.86
CA ASP A 242 3.73 3.81 1.84
C ASP A 242 2.54 4.74 2.19
N ALA A 243 2.22 5.69 1.31
CA ALA A 243 1.16 6.66 1.57
C ALA A 243 -0.22 6.26 1.00
N VAL A 244 -0.37 5.05 0.47
CA VAL A 244 -1.65 4.56 -0.09
C VAL A 244 -2.64 4.23 1.03
N GLY A 245 -2.14 3.71 2.17
CA GLY A 245 -2.98 3.27 3.26
C GLY A 245 -3.77 2.01 2.91
N SER A 246 -3.13 1.03 2.27
CA SER A 246 -3.74 -0.24 1.88
C SER A 246 -4.36 -0.96 3.07
N ASN A 247 -5.57 -1.49 2.91
CA ASN A 247 -6.24 -2.27 3.94
C ASN A 247 -5.59 -3.65 4.02
N ILE A 248 -5.14 -4.02 5.21
CA ILE A 248 -4.43 -5.26 5.48
C ILE A 248 -5.00 -6.01 6.68
N ARG A 249 -4.71 -7.30 6.73
CA ARG A 249 -4.92 -8.15 7.89
C ARG A 249 -3.58 -8.65 8.41
N VAL A 250 -3.30 -8.36 9.65
CA VAL A 250 -2.14 -8.88 10.37
C VAL A 250 -2.56 -10.16 11.10
N ASP A 251 -1.94 -11.27 10.72
CA ASP A 251 -2.12 -12.56 11.39
C ASP A 251 -0.98 -12.76 12.40
N SER A 252 -1.31 -12.94 13.68
CA SER A 252 -0.36 -13.05 14.79
C SER A 252 -0.52 -14.33 15.60
N ARG A 253 0.55 -14.77 16.26
CA ARG A 253 0.55 -15.87 17.22
C ARG A 253 1.28 -15.43 18.48
N GLY A 254 0.54 -15.27 19.59
CA GLY A 254 1.08 -14.69 20.80
C GLY A 254 1.49 -13.23 20.61
N SER A 255 2.75 -12.91 20.84
CA SER A 255 3.33 -11.57 20.66
C SER A 255 4.00 -11.37 19.30
N GLU A 256 3.88 -12.32 18.38
CA GLU A 256 4.61 -12.32 17.11
C GLU A 256 3.69 -12.13 15.92
N VAL A 257 4.03 -11.19 15.03
CA VAL A 257 3.40 -11.05 13.73
C VAL A 257 3.93 -12.17 12.83
N MET A 258 3.01 -12.97 12.28
CA MET A 258 3.35 -14.14 11.47
C MET A 258 3.28 -13.86 9.98
N ARG A 259 2.27 -13.11 9.53
CA ARG A 259 2.09 -12.74 8.12
C ARG A 259 1.16 -11.54 7.98
N VAL A 260 1.24 -10.87 6.84
CA VAL A 260 0.34 -9.78 6.43
C VAL A 260 -0.35 -10.19 5.13
N LEU A 261 -1.66 -10.00 5.06
CA LEU A 261 -2.51 -10.34 3.92
C LEU A 261 -3.36 -9.12 3.53
N PRO A 262 -3.78 -9.00 2.25
CA PRO A 262 -4.68 -7.93 1.83
C PRO A 262 -6.08 -8.09 2.42
N VAL A 263 -6.78 -6.96 2.59
CA VAL A 263 -8.21 -6.87 2.83
C VAL A 263 -8.83 -6.07 1.70
N LEU A 264 -9.96 -6.55 1.18
CA LEU A 264 -10.67 -5.91 0.08
C LEU A 264 -11.10 -4.48 0.45
N ASN A 265 -10.64 -3.52 -0.33
CA ASN A 265 -11.15 -2.15 -0.34
C ASN A 265 -11.13 -1.61 -1.78
N ASP A 266 -12.30 -1.55 -2.42
CA ASP A 266 -12.43 -1.13 -3.82
C ASP A 266 -11.94 0.30 -4.08
N ASP A 267 -12.05 1.18 -3.08
CA ASP A 267 -11.63 2.57 -3.20
C ASP A 267 -10.12 2.77 -3.08
N VAL A 268 -9.42 1.89 -2.36
CA VAL A 268 -7.99 2.06 -2.04
C VAL A 268 -7.13 1.02 -2.78
N ASN A 269 -7.05 -0.19 -2.26
CA ASN A 269 -6.10 -1.21 -2.73
C ASN A 269 -6.74 -2.35 -3.52
N GLU A 270 -8.05 -2.32 -3.75
CA GLU A 270 -8.79 -3.48 -4.28
C GLU A 270 -8.48 -4.74 -3.43
N GLU A 271 -7.87 -5.76 -4.02
CA GLU A 271 -7.47 -7.02 -3.35
C GLU A 271 -5.96 -7.19 -3.30
N TRP A 272 -5.19 -6.12 -3.58
CA TRP A 272 -3.75 -6.21 -3.77
C TRP A 272 -2.98 -5.48 -2.67
N ILE A 273 -1.79 -5.99 -2.34
CA ILE A 273 -0.79 -5.30 -1.53
C ILE A 273 0.59 -5.46 -2.15
N SER A 274 1.50 -4.55 -1.83
CA SER A 274 2.88 -4.64 -2.29
C SER A 274 3.64 -5.78 -1.60
N ASP A 275 4.70 -6.26 -2.22
CA ASP A 275 5.58 -7.28 -1.62
C ASP A 275 6.26 -6.74 -0.36
N LYS A 276 6.56 -5.44 -0.30
CA LYS A 276 7.09 -4.76 0.89
C LYS A 276 6.06 -4.79 2.02
N THR A 277 4.82 -4.37 1.78
CA THR A 277 3.71 -4.44 2.74
C THR A 277 3.55 -5.84 3.32
N ARG A 278 3.65 -6.86 2.47
CA ARG A 278 3.46 -8.27 2.86
C ARG A 278 4.59 -8.82 3.70
N TYR A 279 5.84 -8.49 3.38
CA TYR A 279 7.00 -9.21 3.89
C TYR A 279 7.95 -8.42 4.78
N ALA A 280 7.86 -7.10 4.83
CA ALA A 280 8.67 -6.33 5.77
C ALA A 280 8.37 -6.67 7.24
N CYS A 281 7.29 -7.40 7.51
CA CYS A 281 6.87 -7.78 8.87
C CYS A 281 7.89 -8.67 9.60
N ASP A 282 8.82 -9.35 8.94
CA ASP A 282 9.92 -10.07 9.61
C ASP A 282 10.93 -9.12 10.25
N GLY A 283 11.01 -7.86 9.78
CA GLY A 283 11.78 -6.79 10.42
C GLY A 283 11.23 -6.39 11.79
N LEU A 284 9.94 -6.60 12.07
CA LEU A 284 9.33 -6.34 13.38
C LEU A 284 9.91 -7.19 14.53
N LYS A 285 10.71 -8.21 14.22
CA LYS A 285 11.38 -9.07 15.20
C LYS A 285 12.84 -8.68 15.46
N ARG A 286 13.36 -7.70 14.73
CA ARG A 286 14.79 -7.39 14.67
C ARG A 286 15.05 -5.95 15.04
N GLN A 287 16.24 -5.69 15.59
CA GLN A 287 16.71 -4.35 15.93
C GLN A 287 15.67 -3.53 16.74
N ARG A 288 14.89 -4.19 17.59
CA ARG A 288 13.83 -3.56 18.37
C ARG A 288 14.38 -2.81 19.56
N LEU A 289 13.87 -1.60 19.74
CA LEU A 289 14.08 -0.83 20.95
C LEU A 289 13.02 -1.26 21.98
N ASP A 290 13.48 -1.88 23.05
CA ASP A 290 12.63 -2.47 24.10
C ASP A 290 12.81 -1.82 25.48
N LEU A 291 13.86 -1.01 25.65
CA LEU A 291 14.19 -0.28 26.88
C LEU A 291 14.62 1.16 26.54
N PRO A 292 14.49 2.14 27.46
CA PRO A 292 15.14 3.42 27.32
C PRO A 292 16.68 3.29 27.38
N TYR A 293 17.37 4.16 26.63
CA TYR A 293 18.83 4.24 26.64
C TYR A 293 19.29 5.69 26.83
N ILE A 294 20.42 5.87 27.47
CA ILE A 294 21.10 7.15 27.62
C ILE A 294 22.55 6.98 27.18
N ARG A 295 23.08 7.96 26.44
CA ARG A 295 24.48 7.99 26.05
C ARG A 295 25.35 8.47 27.22
N ARG A 296 26.16 7.57 27.75
CA ARG A 296 27.15 7.82 28.82
C ARG A 296 28.53 7.45 28.29
N ASP A 297 29.49 8.33 28.40
CA ASP A 297 30.89 8.14 27.90
C ASP A 297 30.92 7.69 26.40
N GLY A 298 30.06 8.30 25.58
CA GLY A 298 29.98 8.03 24.15
C GLY A 298 29.25 6.72 23.76
N LYS A 299 28.73 5.94 24.74
CA LYS A 299 28.04 4.67 24.49
C LYS A 299 26.60 4.72 25.02
N LEU A 300 25.67 4.20 24.25
CA LEU A 300 24.30 3.98 24.69
C LEU A 300 24.27 2.89 25.76
N GLN A 301 23.65 3.18 26.90
CA GLN A 301 23.48 2.27 28.02
C GLN A 301 22.02 2.20 28.43
N PRO A 302 21.49 1.01 28.78
CA PRO A 302 20.15 0.87 29.30
C PRO A 302 19.89 1.79 30.49
N ALA A 303 18.72 2.38 30.55
CA ALA A 303 18.28 3.30 31.60
C ALA A 303 16.82 3.02 32.00
N SER A 304 16.39 3.56 33.14
CA SER A 304 14.98 3.60 33.48
C SER A 304 14.25 4.76 32.78
N TRP A 305 12.92 4.71 32.73
CA TRP A 305 12.11 5.81 32.23
C TRP A 305 12.37 7.13 32.99
N GLU A 306 12.51 7.03 34.33
CA GLU A 306 12.80 8.20 35.17
C GLU A 306 14.15 8.82 34.85
N GLU A 307 15.20 8.00 34.65
CA GLU A 307 16.54 8.50 34.28
C GLU A 307 16.50 9.15 32.89
N ALA A 308 15.84 8.54 31.91
CA ALA A 308 15.72 9.07 30.56
C ALA A 308 14.96 10.41 30.55
N PHE A 309 13.84 10.50 31.21
CA PHE A 309 13.06 11.74 31.31
C PHE A 309 13.80 12.83 32.09
N ALA A 310 14.54 12.49 33.15
CA ALA A 310 15.35 13.46 33.88
C ALA A 310 16.46 14.04 33.01
N ALA A 311 17.16 13.22 32.22
CA ALA A 311 18.19 13.68 31.31
C ALA A 311 17.66 14.67 30.26
N ILE A 312 16.47 14.38 29.68
CA ILE A 312 15.78 15.29 28.76
C ILE A 312 15.37 16.58 29.46
N ALA A 313 14.77 16.48 30.67
CA ALA A 313 14.30 17.63 31.44
C ALA A 313 15.46 18.57 31.83
N ASP A 314 16.59 18.03 32.24
CA ASP A 314 17.78 18.85 32.58
C ASP A 314 18.33 19.59 31.35
N LYS A 315 18.29 18.96 30.19
CA LYS A 315 18.68 19.62 28.94
C LYS A 315 17.69 20.71 28.54
N VAL A 316 16.40 20.44 28.55
CA VAL A 316 15.34 21.40 28.20
C VAL A 316 15.40 22.64 29.10
N LYS A 317 15.59 22.48 30.43
CA LYS A 317 15.72 23.60 31.37
C LYS A 317 16.88 24.55 31.04
N SER A 318 17.90 24.07 30.33
CA SER A 318 19.07 24.86 29.94
C SER A 318 18.91 25.63 28.61
N LEU A 319 17.76 25.44 27.93
CA LEU A 319 17.51 25.97 26.61
C LEU A 319 16.28 26.90 26.60
N ASP A 320 16.28 27.86 25.70
CA ASP A 320 15.09 28.58 25.28
C ASP A 320 14.33 27.76 24.22
N GLY A 321 13.03 27.88 24.16
CA GLY A 321 12.20 27.14 23.19
C GLY A 321 12.60 27.35 21.74
N SER A 322 13.11 28.54 21.38
CA SER A 322 13.65 28.84 20.04
C SER A 322 14.88 28.00 19.65
N ARG A 323 15.48 27.29 20.61
CA ARG A 323 16.64 26.41 20.41
C ARG A 323 16.28 24.93 20.42
N ILE A 324 14.99 24.62 20.39
CA ILE A 324 14.46 23.26 20.35
C ILE A 324 13.79 23.04 18.99
N GLY A 325 14.08 21.92 18.34
CA GLY A 325 13.42 21.49 17.09
C GLY A 325 12.88 20.07 17.22
N ALA A 326 11.87 19.75 16.42
CA ALA A 326 11.31 18.40 16.35
C ALA A 326 11.02 17.99 14.89
N ILE A 327 11.30 16.71 14.58
CA ILE A 327 11.07 16.12 13.27
C ILE A 327 10.27 14.84 13.47
N ALA A 328 9.11 14.72 12.79
CA ALA A 328 8.32 13.49 12.76
C ALA A 328 8.70 12.67 11.51
N GLY A 329 8.90 11.37 11.71
CA GLY A 329 9.24 10.41 10.68
C GLY A 329 8.04 9.87 9.91
N ASP A 330 8.33 9.12 8.85
CA ASP A 330 7.35 8.71 7.83
C ASP A 330 6.30 7.71 8.33
N LEU A 331 6.58 6.98 9.43
CA LEU A 331 5.68 5.98 10.02
C LEU A 331 4.93 6.47 11.26
N ALA A 332 5.08 7.76 11.63
CA ALA A 332 4.44 8.32 12.82
C ALA A 332 2.91 8.40 12.65
N ASP A 333 2.16 7.98 13.68
CA ASP A 333 0.71 8.15 13.72
C ASP A 333 0.31 9.57 14.12
N CYS A 334 -0.92 9.96 13.77
CA CYS A 334 -1.43 11.31 14.02
C CYS A 334 -1.54 11.64 15.51
N GLU A 335 -1.87 10.69 16.37
CA GLU A 335 -1.94 10.89 17.82
C GLU A 335 -0.58 11.27 18.39
N SER A 336 0.48 10.60 17.95
CA SER A 336 1.85 10.85 18.39
C SER A 336 2.38 12.20 17.86
N MET A 337 2.07 12.51 16.60
CA MET A 337 2.39 13.82 16.00
C MET A 337 1.65 14.96 16.70
N MET A 338 0.37 14.77 17.06
CA MET A 338 -0.40 15.77 17.82
C MET A 338 0.23 16.01 19.19
N ALA A 339 0.58 14.95 19.91
CA ALA A 339 1.23 15.06 21.21
C ALA A 339 2.60 15.78 21.11
N LEU A 340 3.40 15.47 20.08
CA LEU A 340 4.68 16.14 19.83
C LEU A 340 4.49 17.64 19.55
N LYS A 341 3.54 17.99 18.71
CA LYS A 341 3.23 19.39 18.40
C LYS A 341 2.80 20.16 19.64
N ASP A 342 1.88 19.60 20.43
CA ASP A 342 1.41 20.25 21.67
C ASP A 342 2.55 20.39 22.67
N LEU A 343 3.45 19.39 22.79
CA LEU A 343 4.65 19.49 23.64
C LEU A 343 5.59 20.61 23.17
N MET A 344 5.92 20.66 21.87
CA MET A 344 6.80 21.70 21.34
C MET A 344 6.20 23.10 21.56
N THR A 345 4.90 23.26 21.32
CA THR A 345 4.18 24.50 21.61
C THR A 345 4.27 24.91 23.08
N ALA A 346 4.08 23.94 23.99
CA ALA A 346 4.17 24.18 25.45
C ALA A 346 5.61 24.57 25.90
N LEU A 347 6.62 24.08 25.20
CA LEU A 347 8.03 24.46 25.41
C LEU A 347 8.41 25.79 24.75
N GLY A 348 7.51 26.42 23.96
CA GLY A 348 7.77 27.65 23.23
C GLY A 348 8.58 27.45 21.94
N SER A 349 8.66 26.21 21.44
CA SER A 349 9.26 25.93 20.13
C SER A 349 8.25 26.04 19.00
N VAL A 350 8.70 26.63 17.88
CA VAL A 350 7.94 26.73 16.61
C VAL A 350 8.57 25.85 15.50
N HIS A 351 9.71 25.21 15.81
CA HIS A 351 10.51 24.46 14.83
C HIS A 351 10.04 22.99 14.80
N VAL A 352 8.99 22.72 14.02
CA VAL A 352 8.43 21.37 13.82
C VAL A 352 8.24 21.10 12.34
N ASP A 353 8.58 19.90 11.88
CA ASP A 353 8.32 19.47 10.50
C ASP A 353 8.12 17.94 10.43
N CYS A 354 7.23 17.49 9.52
CA CYS A 354 7.00 16.09 9.20
C CYS A 354 7.51 15.69 7.81
N ARG A 355 8.24 16.58 7.13
CA ARG A 355 8.71 16.35 5.76
C ARG A 355 10.21 16.07 5.77
N GLN A 356 10.59 14.85 6.19
CA GLN A 356 11.99 14.41 6.29
C GLN A 356 12.77 14.62 4.99
N ASP A 357 12.12 14.37 3.84
CA ASP A 357 12.67 14.55 2.48
C ASP A 357 12.80 16.02 2.05
N GLY A 358 12.30 16.96 2.85
CA GLY A 358 12.33 18.39 2.55
C GLY A 358 11.33 18.86 1.50
N ALA A 359 10.32 18.05 1.16
CA ALA A 359 9.31 18.38 0.18
C ALA A 359 8.62 19.73 0.45
N LYS A 360 8.45 20.53 -0.58
CA LYS A 360 7.90 21.89 -0.49
C LYS A 360 6.39 21.91 -0.68
N VAL A 361 5.67 21.17 0.18
CA VAL A 361 4.19 21.04 0.19
C VAL A 361 3.62 21.32 1.56
N GLY A 362 2.31 21.53 1.66
CA GLY A 362 1.61 21.70 2.92
C GLY A 362 1.58 23.13 3.44
N ARG A 363 1.96 24.10 2.61
CA ARG A 363 1.68 25.52 2.86
C ARG A 363 0.54 25.95 1.95
N GLY A 364 -0.62 26.26 2.53
CA GLY A 364 -1.80 26.69 1.79
C GLY A 364 -2.92 25.66 1.81
N GLU A 365 -3.71 25.67 0.75
CA GLU A 365 -4.96 24.91 0.66
C GLU A 365 -4.73 23.41 0.39
N GLN A 366 -5.66 22.59 0.88
CA GLN A 366 -5.62 21.13 0.78
C GLN A 366 -5.44 20.62 -0.66
N ALA A 367 -6.01 21.29 -1.65
CA ALA A 367 -5.88 20.91 -3.06
C ALA A 367 -4.42 20.87 -3.53
N GLY A 368 -3.51 21.63 -2.90
CA GLY A 368 -2.08 21.67 -3.24
C GLY A 368 -1.25 20.50 -2.71
N TYR A 369 -1.82 19.61 -1.88
CA TYR A 369 -1.09 18.46 -1.32
C TYR A 369 -1.88 17.17 -1.22
N LEU A 370 -3.14 17.11 -1.67
CA LEU A 370 -3.93 15.89 -1.70
C LEU A 370 -3.91 15.21 -3.08
N PHE A 371 -4.23 13.93 -3.10
CA PHE A 371 -4.57 13.20 -4.31
C PHE A 371 -6.07 13.40 -4.59
N ASN A 372 -6.41 14.53 -5.21
CA ASN A 372 -7.78 15.07 -5.24
C ASN A 372 -8.80 14.27 -6.05
N THR A 373 -8.34 13.53 -7.09
CA THR A 373 -9.24 12.66 -7.87
C THR A 373 -9.75 11.47 -7.09
N THR A 374 -9.18 11.20 -5.93
CA THR A 374 -9.20 9.93 -5.21
C THR A 374 -8.42 8.81 -5.94
N ILE A 375 -8.02 7.78 -5.20
CA ILE A 375 -7.34 6.61 -5.79
C ILE A 375 -8.30 5.88 -6.76
N ALA A 376 -9.58 5.75 -6.39
CA ALA A 376 -10.60 5.17 -7.26
C ALA A 376 -10.84 5.99 -8.53
N GLY A 377 -10.69 7.32 -8.47
CA GLY A 377 -10.86 8.21 -9.64
C GLY A 377 -9.87 7.96 -10.77
N ILE A 378 -8.74 7.30 -10.51
CA ILE A 378 -7.79 6.87 -11.54
C ILE A 378 -8.48 6.01 -12.62
N ASP A 379 -9.47 5.20 -12.24
CA ASP A 379 -10.21 4.33 -13.15
C ASP A 379 -11.04 5.11 -14.19
N GLU A 380 -11.24 6.41 -13.97
CA GLU A 380 -12.07 7.27 -14.82
C GLU A 380 -11.25 8.23 -15.70
N ALA A 381 -9.94 8.35 -15.46
CA ALA A 381 -9.05 9.23 -16.21
C ALA A 381 -8.85 8.73 -17.64
N ASP A 382 -8.75 9.67 -18.60
CA ASP A 382 -8.46 9.40 -20.01
C ASP A 382 -7.11 9.99 -20.50
N ALA A 383 -6.52 10.90 -19.71
CA ALA A 383 -5.14 11.36 -19.89
C ALA A 383 -4.47 11.55 -18.53
N VAL A 384 -3.23 11.10 -18.37
CA VAL A 384 -2.43 11.25 -17.16
C VAL A 384 -1.08 11.85 -17.49
N LEU A 385 -0.68 12.90 -16.76
CA LEU A 385 0.65 13.48 -16.77
C LEU A 385 1.37 13.17 -15.45
N LEU A 386 2.41 12.35 -15.49
CA LEU A 386 3.27 12.03 -14.35
C LEU A 386 4.44 13.01 -14.30
N ILE A 387 4.68 13.66 -13.15
CA ILE A 387 5.73 14.66 -12.98
C ILE A 387 6.61 14.27 -11.79
N GLY A 388 7.88 13.96 -12.04
CA GLY A 388 8.88 13.66 -11.01
C GLY A 388 8.45 12.53 -10.06
N THR A 389 7.82 11.49 -10.60
CA THR A 389 7.34 10.33 -9.85
C THR A 389 7.61 9.03 -10.58
N ASN A 390 7.87 7.99 -9.80
CA ASN A 390 7.85 6.60 -10.21
C ASN A 390 6.77 5.86 -9.38
N PRO A 391 5.49 5.93 -9.79
CA PRO A 391 4.41 5.32 -9.02
C PRO A 391 4.56 3.81 -8.83
N ARG A 392 5.33 3.13 -9.69
CA ARG A 392 5.65 1.71 -9.54
C ARG A 392 6.37 1.41 -8.21
N TRP A 393 7.28 2.30 -7.76
CA TRP A 393 8.02 2.13 -6.51
C TRP A 393 7.50 2.98 -5.36
N GLU A 394 6.93 4.15 -5.67
CA GLU A 394 6.38 5.05 -4.64
C GLU A 394 5.03 4.55 -4.10
N ALA A 395 4.19 3.98 -4.99
CA ALA A 395 2.85 3.50 -4.67
C ALA A 395 2.41 2.40 -5.64
N PRO A 396 2.90 1.16 -5.51
CA PRO A 396 2.63 0.06 -6.46
C PRO A 396 1.16 -0.17 -6.75
N ILE A 397 0.30 0.06 -5.77
CA ILE A 397 -1.16 -0.06 -5.92
C ILE A 397 -1.73 1.01 -6.87
N ILE A 398 -1.26 2.24 -6.76
CA ILE A 398 -1.63 3.33 -7.69
C ILE A 398 -1.14 3.01 -9.10
N ASN A 399 0.09 2.52 -9.24
CA ASN A 399 0.61 2.09 -10.53
C ASN A 399 -0.21 0.95 -11.16
N ALA A 400 -0.61 -0.04 -10.36
CA ALA A 400 -1.47 -1.14 -10.82
C ALA A 400 -2.83 -0.62 -11.29
N ARG A 401 -3.40 0.39 -10.62
CA ARG A 401 -4.67 1.01 -10.99
C ARG A 401 -4.56 1.84 -12.27
N ILE A 402 -3.48 2.59 -12.47
CA ILE A 402 -3.18 3.28 -13.74
C ILE A 402 -3.04 2.24 -14.87
N ARG A 403 -2.29 1.16 -14.62
CA ARG A 403 -2.17 0.07 -15.58
C ARG A 403 -3.51 -0.58 -15.92
N LYS A 404 -4.36 -0.85 -14.95
CA LYS A 404 -5.71 -1.39 -15.16
C LYS A 404 -6.52 -0.49 -16.10
N ASN A 405 -6.52 0.82 -15.85
CA ASN A 405 -7.20 1.78 -16.72
C ASN A 405 -6.56 1.82 -18.13
N TYR A 406 -5.23 1.83 -18.23
CA TYR A 406 -4.51 1.76 -19.50
C TYR A 406 -4.87 0.52 -20.32
N THR A 407 -4.93 -0.66 -19.71
CA THR A 407 -5.24 -1.92 -20.40
C THR A 407 -6.70 -2.02 -20.83
N ASN A 408 -7.61 -1.32 -20.15
CA ASN A 408 -9.01 -1.21 -20.56
C ASN A 408 -9.20 -0.33 -21.81
N GLY A 409 -8.16 0.41 -22.21
CA GLY A 409 -8.10 1.23 -23.42
C GLY A 409 -8.57 2.67 -23.22
N GLY A 410 -7.94 3.57 -23.93
CA GLY A 410 -8.30 5.00 -23.94
C GLY A 410 -7.44 5.89 -23.05
N LEU A 411 -6.60 5.37 -22.16
CA LEU A 411 -5.71 6.18 -21.33
C LEU A 411 -4.42 6.52 -22.07
N THR A 412 -4.09 7.81 -22.15
CA THR A 412 -2.78 8.31 -22.60
C THR A 412 -1.95 8.74 -21.39
N VAL A 413 -0.68 8.30 -21.32
CA VAL A 413 0.20 8.62 -20.21
C VAL A 413 1.46 9.33 -20.70
N GLY A 414 1.67 10.59 -20.25
CA GLY A 414 2.90 11.36 -20.44
C GLY A 414 3.75 11.40 -19.18
N VAL A 415 5.08 11.43 -19.33
CA VAL A 415 6.03 11.47 -18.20
C VAL A 415 7.00 12.63 -18.38
N VAL A 416 7.11 13.49 -17.36
CA VAL A 416 8.16 14.48 -17.17
C VAL A 416 9.01 14.07 -15.99
N GLY A 417 10.21 13.55 -16.24
CA GLY A 417 11.11 13.04 -15.22
C GLY A 417 11.95 11.88 -15.71
N PRO A 418 12.38 10.97 -14.83
CA PRO A 418 13.13 9.78 -15.21
C PRO A 418 12.33 8.89 -16.16
N ASP A 419 13.01 8.35 -17.17
CA ASP A 419 12.43 7.31 -18.05
C ASP A 419 12.54 5.97 -17.34
N VAL A 420 11.41 5.52 -16.74
CA VAL A 420 11.32 4.29 -15.96
C VAL A 420 10.27 3.34 -16.55
N ASP A 421 10.49 2.05 -16.39
CA ASP A 421 9.52 1.03 -16.80
C ASP A 421 8.34 1.00 -15.80
N LEU A 422 7.19 1.53 -16.21
CA LEU A 422 5.94 1.52 -15.44
C LEU A 422 5.04 0.33 -15.76
N THR A 423 5.51 -0.61 -16.57
CA THR A 423 4.76 -1.81 -17.03
C THR A 423 3.64 -1.53 -18.04
N TYR A 424 3.50 -0.29 -18.52
CA TYR A 424 2.61 0.13 -19.60
C TYR A 424 3.31 1.19 -20.46
N ARG A 425 2.78 1.46 -21.63
CA ARG A 425 3.39 2.45 -22.54
C ARG A 425 3.19 3.87 -22.02
N THR A 426 4.26 4.62 -22.01
CA THR A 426 4.29 6.05 -21.69
C THR A 426 4.93 6.84 -22.82
N GLU A 427 4.58 8.13 -22.91
CA GLU A 427 5.27 9.11 -23.72
C GLU A 427 6.24 9.88 -22.81
N HIS A 428 7.54 9.68 -22.99
CA HIS A 428 8.55 10.45 -22.26
C HIS A 428 8.68 11.84 -22.89
N LEU A 429 8.18 12.87 -22.18
CA LEU A 429 8.08 14.25 -22.67
C LEU A 429 9.36 15.05 -22.46
N GLY A 430 10.13 14.70 -21.42
CA GLY A 430 11.39 15.33 -21.05
C GLY A 430 11.77 15.07 -19.59
N ALA A 431 12.99 15.51 -19.22
CA ALA A 431 13.61 15.08 -17.97
C ALA A 431 13.27 15.97 -16.74
N GLY A 432 12.73 17.18 -16.93
CA GLY A 432 12.60 18.06 -15.77
C GLY A 432 11.94 19.42 -16.03
N PRO A 433 12.30 20.45 -15.26
CA PRO A 433 11.59 21.72 -15.19
C PRO A 433 11.42 22.49 -16.49
N GLU A 434 12.34 22.35 -17.43
CA GLU A 434 12.21 23.00 -18.75
C GLU A 434 11.00 22.49 -19.52
N THR A 435 10.80 21.16 -19.55
CA THR A 435 9.62 20.55 -20.17
C THR A 435 8.33 20.94 -19.42
N LEU A 436 8.42 20.98 -18.07
CA LEU A 436 7.28 21.41 -17.25
C LEU A 436 6.87 22.85 -17.58
N ARG A 437 7.85 23.75 -17.79
CA ARG A 437 7.60 25.14 -18.19
C ARG A 437 6.91 25.20 -19.58
N GLN A 438 7.42 24.47 -20.56
CA GLN A 438 6.83 24.41 -21.92
C GLN A 438 5.37 23.92 -21.88
N ILE A 439 5.07 22.94 -21.02
CA ILE A 439 3.68 22.48 -20.83
C ILE A 439 2.85 23.57 -20.15
N ALA A 440 3.37 24.22 -19.10
CA ALA A 440 2.67 25.30 -18.39
C ALA A 440 2.42 26.53 -19.26
N ASP A 441 3.29 26.81 -20.23
CA ASP A 441 3.14 27.92 -21.17
C ASP A 441 2.27 27.55 -22.41
N GLY A 442 1.87 26.28 -22.53
CA GLY A 442 1.04 25.80 -23.62
C GLY A 442 1.80 25.49 -24.93
N ASP A 443 3.13 25.50 -24.89
CA ASP A 443 4.00 25.32 -26.06
C ASP A 443 4.32 23.84 -26.36
N HIS A 444 3.96 22.91 -25.45
CA HIS A 444 4.22 21.49 -25.64
C HIS A 444 3.01 20.76 -26.22
N PRO A 445 3.18 19.84 -27.20
CA PRO A 445 2.05 19.12 -27.84
C PRO A 445 1.15 18.33 -26.87
N PHE A 446 1.68 17.88 -25.72
CA PHE A 446 0.90 17.15 -24.73
C PHE A 446 -0.19 18.01 -24.06
N CYS A 447 -0.10 19.35 -24.16
CA CYS A 447 -1.18 20.25 -23.73
C CYS A 447 -2.48 19.98 -24.48
N ASP A 448 -2.40 19.66 -25.78
CA ASP A 448 -3.58 19.34 -26.57
C ASP A 448 -4.21 18.01 -26.12
N VAL A 449 -3.39 17.03 -25.68
CA VAL A 449 -3.87 15.78 -25.12
C VAL A 449 -4.68 16.05 -23.84
N LEU A 450 -4.13 16.86 -22.91
CA LEU A 450 -4.80 17.21 -21.66
C LEU A 450 -6.08 18.02 -21.91
N LYS A 451 -6.05 19.02 -22.80
CA LYS A 451 -7.20 19.88 -23.12
C LYS A 451 -8.36 19.12 -23.78
N ASN A 452 -8.05 18.13 -24.60
CA ASN A 452 -9.05 17.31 -25.29
C ASN A 452 -9.60 16.17 -24.45
N ALA A 453 -8.96 15.83 -23.34
CA ALA A 453 -9.40 14.79 -22.43
C ALA A 453 -10.68 15.19 -21.68
N GLU A 454 -11.60 14.25 -21.47
CA GLU A 454 -12.78 14.46 -20.65
C GLU A 454 -12.42 14.56 -19.15
N ARG A 455 -11.48 13.73 -18.71
CA ARG A 455 -11.01 13.61 -17.33
C ARG A 455 -9.49 13.58 -17.24
N PRO A 456 -8.84 14.71 -17.59
CA PRO A 456 -7.39 14.82 -17.51
C PRO A 456 -6.93 14.78 -16.05
N MET A 457 -5.77 14.15 -15.82
CA MET A 457 -5.15 13.99 -14.52
C MET A 457 -3.68 14.38 -14.58
N LEU A 458 -3.18 15.01 -13.53
CA LEU A 458 -1.77 15.25 -13.27
C LEU A 458 -1.42 14.58 -11.94
N ILE A 459 -0.29 13.89 -11.87
CA ILE A 459 0.25 13.31 -10.62
C ILE A 459 1.66 13.87 -10.41
N LEU A 460 1.82 14.68 -9.36
CA LEU A 460 3.06 15.31 -8.97
C LEU A 460 3.71 14.55 -7.82
N GLY A 461 4.91 14.02 -8.01
CA GLY A 461 5.61 13.22 -7.01
C GLY A 461 6.68 13.95 -6.23
N GLN A 462 7.25 13.26 -5.24
CA GLN A 462 8.24 13.83 -4.34
C GLN A 462 9.57 14.13 -5.04
N GLY A 463 9.91 13.43 -6.12
CA GLY A 463 11.10 13.74 -6.92
C GLY A 463 11.07 15.11 -7.60
N ALA A 464 9.90 15.73 -7.72
CA ALA A 464 9.72 17.10 -8.19
C ALA A 464 9.57 18.10 -7.03
N LEU A 465 9.08 17.66 -5.88
CA LEU A 465 8.74 18.52 -4.74
C LEU A 465 9.81 18.59 -3.65
N ALA A 466 10.61 17.53 -3.47
CA ALA A 466 11.71 17.47 -2.49
C ALA A 466 12.99 18.14 -3.04
N ARG A 467 12.84 19.38 -3.52
CA ARG A 467 13.90 20.21 -4.13
C ARG A 467 13.86 21.60 -3.54
N GLU A 468 14.93 22.35 -3.66
CA GLU A 468 14.95 23.75 -3.20
C GLU A 468 13.93 24.62 -3.95
N ASP A 469 13.76 24.37 -5.26
CA ASP A 469 12.80 25.04 -6.14
C ASP A 469 11.40 24.36 -6.17
N GLY A 470 11.10 23.45 -5.26
CA GLY A 470 9.85 22.68 -5.23
C GLY A 470 8.57 23.52 -5.16
N GLU A 471 8.60 24.72 -4.54
CA GLU A 471 7.47 25.65 -4.53
C GLU A 471 7.18 26.23 -5.91
N ALA A 472 8.24 26.53 -6.69
CA ALA A 472 8.11 26.99 -8.07
C ALA A 472 7.62 25.88 -9.00
N VAL A 473 8.05 24.63 -8.76
CA VAL A 473 7.55 23.44 -9.47
C VAL A 473 6.07 23.22 -9.16
N LEU A 474 5.67 23.35 -7.90
CA LEU A 474 4.26 23.22 -7.49
C LEU A 474 3.38 24.30 -8.15
N PHE A 475 3.88 25.54 -8.21
CA PHE A 475 3.21 26.63 -8.93
C PHE A 475 3.06 26.33 -10.43
N ALA A 476 4.12 25.85 -11.08
CA ALA A 476 4.08 25.50 -12.51
C ALA A 476 3.08 24.35 -12.76
N ALA A 477 3.04 23.34 -11.90
CA ALA A 477 2.07 22.24 -11.99
C ALA A 477 0.62 22.73 -11.81
N ARG A 478 0.38 23.68 -10.87
CA ARG A 478 -0.93 24.34 -10.74
C ARG A 478 -1.33 25.07 -12.02
N ARG A 479 -0.41 25.84 -12.61
CA ARG A 479 -0.67 26.52 -13.89
C ARG A 479 -1.07 25.53 -14.99
N ILE A 480 -0.43 24.36 -15.08
CA ILE A 480 -0.85 23.33 -16.03
C ILE A 480 -2.30 22.90 -15.76
N ALA A 481 -2.67 22.72 -14.50
CA ALA A 481 -4.03 22.35 -14.15
C ALA A 481 -5.06 23.40 -14.58
N ASP A 482 -4.74 24.69 -14.38
CA ASP A 482 -5.59 25.81 -14.78
C ASP A 482 -5.65 25.94 -16.32
N GLU A 483 -4.51 26.00 -17.01
CA GLU A 483 -4.41 26.26 -18.45
C GLU A 483 -4.87 25.10 -19.32
N CYS A 484 -4.66 23.86 -18.88
CA CYS A 484 -5.07 22.64 -19.59
C CYS A 484 -6.46 22.13 -19.17
N GLY A 485 -7.14 22.79 -18.23
CA GLY A 485 -8.52 22.47 -17.86
C GLY A 485 -8.65 21.14 -17.10
N LEU A 486 -7.72 20.88 -16.15
CA LEU A 486 -7.78 19.70 -15.30
C LEU A 486 -8.85 19.81 -14.21
N ILE A 487 -9.30 21.03 -13.94
CA ILE A 487 -10.33 21.31 -12.93
C ILE A 487 -11.66 21.53 -13.66
N LYS A 488 -12.62 20.65 -13.41
CA LYS A 488 -13.97 20.67 -14.01
C LYS A 488 -15.04 20.45 -12.96
N ASP A 489 -16.30 20.66 -13.30
CA ASP A 489 -17.39 20.35 -12.39
C ASP A 489 -17.39 18.86 -12.01
N GLY A 490 -17.29 18.58 -10.71
CA GLY A 490 -17.20 17.23 -10.18
C GLY A 490 -15.86 16.50 -10.41
N TRP A 491 -14.85 17.18 -10.99
CA TRP A 491 -13.52 16.59 -11.25
C TRP A 491 -12.38 17.56 -10.91
N ASN A 492 -11.51 17.14 -9.98
CA ASN A 492 -10.25 17.82 -9.70
C ASN A 492 -9.09 16.91 -10.12
N GLY A 493 -8.52 17.15 -11.30
CA GLY A 493 -7.47 16.34 -11.90
C GLY A 493 -6.05 16.60 -11.36
N PHE A 494 -5.89 17.48 -10.37
CA PHE A 494 -4.58 17.75 -9.76
C PHE A 494 -4.33 16.82 -8.58
N ASN A 495 -3.22 16.10 -8.58
CA ASN A 495 -2.90 15.12 -7.55
C ASN A 495 -1.43 15.24 -7.09
N VAL A 496 -1.23 15.13 -5.79
CA VAL A 496 0.11 14.98 -5.20
C VAL A 496 0.26 13.56 -4.66
N LEU A 497 1.29 12.85 -5.09
CA LEU A 497 1.62 11.52 -4.61
C LEU A 497 2.66 11.63 -3.50
N HIS A 498 2.29 11.21 -2.30
CA HIS A 498 3.19 11.10 -1.16
C HIS A 498 3.80 9.70 -1.06
N THR A 499 4.93 9.61 -0.36
CA THR A 499 5.63 8.35 -0.06
C THR A 499 5.48 7.92 1.40
N ALA A 500 5.17 8.87 2.30
CA ALA A 500 5.13 8.67 3.74
C ALA A 500 3.69 8.64 4.28
N ALA A 501 3.33 7.63 5.06
CA ALA A 501 2.01 7.49 5.69
C ALA A 501 1.71 8.61 6.70
N ALA A 502 2.74 9.18 7.34
CA ALA A 502 2.60 10.28 8.28
C ALA A 502 2.33 11.64 7.62
N ARG A 503 2.63 11.80 6.33
CA ARG A 503 2.75 13.08 5.67
C ARG A 503 1.49 13.92 5.69
N VAL A 504 0.40 13.41 5.14
CA VAL A 504 -0.85 14.19 5.05
C VAL A 504 -1.40 14.47 6.44
N GLY A 505 -1.38 13.49 7.34
CA GLY A 505 -1.79 13.68 8.73
C GLY A 505 -0.96 14.74 9.46
N GLY A 506 0.35 14.74 9.27
CA GLY A 506 1.26 15.75 9.84
C GLY A 506 0.99 17.15 9.31
N ILE A 507 0.76 17.30 8.00
CA ILE A 507 0.37 18.58 7.37
C ILE A 507 -0.95 19.10 7.98
N GLU A 508 -1.96 18.26 8.05
CA GLU A 508 -3.29 18.60 8.60
C GLU A 508 -3.22 19.02 10.08
N LEU A 509 -2.35 18.38 10.84
CA LEU A 509 -2.07 18.74 12.24
C LEU A 509 -1.20 20.00 12.36
N GLY A 510 -0.62 20.50 11.25
CA GLY A 510 0.23 21.68 11.22
C GLY A 510 1.65 21.41 11.73
N LEU A 511 2.20 20.20 11.52
CA LEU A 511 3.64 19.90 11.68
C LEU A 511 4.40 20.29 10.41
N VAL A 512 4.24 21.53 10.01
CA VAL A 512 4.95 22.15 8.89
C VAL A 512 5.45 23.53 9.30
N PRO A 513 6.56 24.03 8.73
CA PRO A 513 7.09 25.31 9.10
C PRO A 513 6.10 26.45 8.86
N GLY A 514 5.84 27.25 9.88
CA GLY A 514 5.11 28.52 9.83
C GLY A 514 6.04 29.72 9.75
N GLU A 515 5.50 30.93 9.96
CA GLU A 515 6.29 32.15 10.01
C GLU A 515 7.32 32.11 11.14
N GLY A 516 8.59 32.38 10.83
CA GLY A 516 9.69 32.36 11.80
C GLY A 516 10.18 30.98 12.21
N SER A 517 9.60 29.89 11.68
CA SER A 517 10.04 28.53 11.96
C SER A 517 11.02 28.01 10.90
N ARG A 518 11.69 26.92 11.21
CA ARG A 518 12.64 26.22 10.34
C ARG A 518 12.02 24.93 9.82
N ASP A 519 12.22 24.62 8.54
CA ASP A 519 11.98 23.29 7.97
C ASP A 519 13.08 22.30 8.40
N VAL A 520 12.97 21.05 7.99
CA VAL A 520 13.96 20.00 8.33
C VAL A 520 15.39 20.44 8.00
N ALA A 521 15.62 21.00 6.80
CA ALA A 521 16.93 21.49 6.39
C ALA A 521 17.45 22.59 7.33
N GLY A 522 16.58 23.54 7.72
CA GLY A 522 16.87 24.61 8.65
C GLY A 522 17.11 24.14 10.09
N ILE A 523 16.37 23.11 10.56
CA ILE A 523 16.59 22.46 11.87
C ILE A 523 17.95 21.78 11.89
N LEU A 524 18.28 21.00 10.86
CA LEU A 524 19.57 20.31 10.74
C LEU A 524 20.75 21.29 10.62
N ALA A 525 20.60 22.34 9.83
CA ALA A 525 21.62 23.39 9.74
C ALA A 525 21.81 24.11 11.08
N GLY A 526 20.73 24.44 11.79
CA GLY A 526 20.76 25.03 13.12
C GLY A 526 21.39 24.11 14.17
N ALA A 527 21.16 22.80 14.09
CA ALA A 527 21.80 21.80 14.93
C ALA A 527 23.31 21.75 14.68
N ALA A 528 23.74 21.72 13.42
CA ALA A 528 25.17 21.74 13.05
C ALA A 528 25.89 23.01 13.49
N SER A 529 25.24 24.19 13.44
CA SER A 529 25.79 25.47 13.88
C SER A 529 25.72 25.68 15.41
N GLY A 530 24.99 24.86 16.14
CA GLY A 530 24.72 25.01 17.58
C GLY A 530 23.65 26.04 17.94
N GLU A 531 22.95 26.60 16.97
CA GLU A 531 21.76 27.45 17.19
C GLU A 531 20.58 26.63 17.74
N ILE A 532 20.34 25.44 17.21
CA ILE A 532 19.44 24.46 17.78
C ILE A 532 20.23 23.56 18.73
N GLY A 533 19.89 23.59 20.00
CA GLY A 533 20.59 22.86 21.07
C GLY A 533 19.95 21.51 21.44
N LEU A 534 18.71 21.25 21.01
CA LEU A 534 18.02 19.99 21.17
C LEU A 534 17.15 19.69 19.95
N VAL A 535 17.22 18.45 19.45
CA VAL A 535 16.35 17.94 18.38
C VAL A 535 15.62 16.71 18.89
N TYR A 536 14.29 16.72 18.79
CA TYR A 536 13.43 15.58 19.08
C TYR A 536 13.06 14.87 17.77
N LEU A 537 13.47 13.64 17.63
CA LEU A 537 13.17 12.77 16.48
C LEU A 537 12.06 11.78 16.87
N LEU A 538 10.87 11.91 16.28
CA LEU A 538 9.77 10.95 16.45
C LEU A 538 9.82 9.96 15.29
N GLY A 539 10.61 8.89 15.41
CA GLY A 539 10.83 7.90 14.36
C GLY A 539 11.38 8.47 13.06
N ALA A 540 12.20 9.52 13.15
CA ALA A 540 12.80 10.17 11.98
C ALA A 540 14.20 9.61 11.74
N ASP A 541 14.33 8.76 10.74
CA ASP A 541 15.55 8.03 10.37
C ASP A 541 16.06 8.41 8.97
N GLU A 542 15.22 8.93 8.10
CA GLU A 542 15.52 9.29 6.71
C GLU A 542 15.99 10.75 6.59
N ILE A 543 16.92 11.15 7.47
CA ILE A 543 17.54 12.50 7.51
C ILE A 543 19.06 12.40 7.57
N ASP A 544 19.75 13.49 7.30
CA ASP A 544 21.22 13.60 7.46
C ASP A 544 21.59 13.72 8.95
N THR A 545 21.69 12.58 9.63
CA THR A 545 22.00 12.51 11.07
C THR A 545 23.39 13.04 11.42
N ALA A 546 24.34 13.13 10.48
CA ALA A 546 25.66 13.69 10.72
C ALA A 546 25.60 15.18 11.14
N LYS A 547 24.58 15.91 10.69
CA LYS A 547 24.34 17.31 11.06
C LYS A 547 23.86 17.50 12.50
N LEU A 548 23.48 16.43 13.18
CA LEU A 548 22.96 16.47 14.56
C LEU A 548 24.07 16.41 15.64
N SER A 549 25.32 16.21 15.25
CA SER A 549 26.45 15.95 16.17
C SER A 549 26.72 17.03 17.23
N SER A 550 26.24 18.27 17.03
CA SER A 550 26.38 19.38 18.00
C SER A 550 25.14 19.65 18.85
N ALA A 551 24.01 18.97 18.56
CA ALA A 551 22.78 19.10 19.31
C ALA A 551 22.60 17.90 20.26
N PHE A 552 21.81 18.08 21.31
CA PHE A 552 21.31 16.96 22.12
C PHE A 552 20.13 16.31 21.39
N VAL A 553 20.24 15.02 21.09
CA VAL A 553 19.26 14.29 20.31
C VAL A 553 18.42 13.37 21.18
N VAL A 554 17.12 13.56 21.17
CA VAL A 554 16.14 12.64 21.71
C VAL A 554 15.54 11.86 20.56
N TYR A 555 15.73 10.56 20.51
CA TYR A 555 15.08 9.67 19.55
C TYR A 555 13.97 8.87 20.24
N GLN A 556 12.75 8.99 19.74
CA GLN A 556 11.63 8.15 20.13
C GLN A 556 11.20 7.34 18.92
N GLY A 557 11.29 6.02 19.00
CA GLY A 557 10.96 5.12 17.89
C GLY A 557 11.05 3.66 18.29
N HIS A 558 10.84 2.78 17.34
CA HIS A 558 10.68 1.34 17.60
C HIS A 558 11.86 0.46 17.12
N HIS A 559 12.76 1.01 16.33
CA HIS A 559 13.93 0.27 15.79
C HIS A 559 15.22 1.02 16.04
N GLY A 560 16.31 0.26 16.21
CA GLY A 560 17.67 0.78 16.24
C GLY A 560 18.15 1.05 14.82
N ASP A 561 17.91 2.26 14.30
CA ASP A 561 18.35 2.70 12.98
C ASP A 561 19.08 4.05 13.11
N ALA A 562 19.24 4.79 12.03
CA ALA A 562 20.08 5.99 11.93
C ALA A 562 19.79 7.02 13.04
N GLY A 563 18.52 7.29 13.33
CA GLY A 563 18.10 8.21 14.40
C GLY A 563 18.49 7.71 15.79
N ALA A 564 18.34 6.43 16.08
CA ALA A 564 18.73 5.84 17.36
C ALA A 564 20.26 5.89 17.56
N HIS A 565 21.04 5.69 16.50
CA HIS A 565 22.51 5.70 16.58
C HIS A 565 23.09 7.07 16.90
N CYS A 566 22.46 8.15 16.47
CA CYS A 566 22.92 9.51 16.78
C CYS A 566 22.35 10.05 18.11
N ALA A 567 21.39 9.37 18.75
CA ALA A 567 20.68 9.86 19.93
C ALA A 567 21.54 9.91 21.19
N ASP A 568 21.29 10.91 22.04
CA ASP A 568 21.76 10.98 23.42
C ASP A 568 20.79 10.23 24.38
N VAL A 569 19.49 10.29 24.08
CA VAL A 569 18.44 9.55 24.79
C VAL A 569 17.55 8.86 23.80
N ILE A 570 17.30 7.57 24.02
CA ILE A 570 16.34 6.75 23.27
C ILE A 570 15.15 6.45 24.14
N LEU A 571 13.95 6.67 23.61
CA LEU A 571 12.65 6.32 24.20
C LEU A 571 11.99 5.24 23.31
N PRO A 572 11.79 4.02 23.81
CA PRO A 572 11.26 2.92 23.00
C PRO A 572 9.78 3.10 22.73
N GLY A 573 9.45 3.36 21.46
CA GLY A 573 8.09 3.49 20.94
C GLY A 573 7.53 2.18 20.39
N ALA A 574 6.24 2.19 20.03
CA ALA A 574 5.53 1.06 19.46
C ALA A 574 5.52 1.10 17.93
N ALA A 575 5.75 -0.04 17.26
CA ALA A 575 5.56 -0.17 15.82
C ALA A 575 4.06 -0.13 15.45
N TYR A 576 3.73 0.04 14.17
CA TYR A 576 2.35 0.19 13.70
C TYR A 576 1.43 -0.99 14.05
N THR A 577 1.95 -2.21 14.14
CA THR A 577 1.21 -3.41 14.55
C THR A 577 0.98 -3.52 16.06
N GLU A 578 1.61 -2.65 16.84
CA GLU A 578 1.70 -2.71 18.31
C GLU A 578 0.93 -1.59 19.01
N LYS A 579 0.30 -0.72 18.23
CA LYS A 579 -0.46 0.44 18.74
C LYS A 579 -1.76 0.64 17.99
N ASN A 580 -2.69 1.37 18.62
CA ASN A 580 -3.84 1.93 17.93
C ASN A 580 -3.45 3.32 17.42
N GLY A 581 -3.60 3.56 16.13
CA GLY A 581 -3.22 4.83 15.53
C GLY A 581 -4.23 5.32 14.49
N THR A 582 -4.10 6.60 14.13
CA THR A 582 -4.80 7.22 13.00
C THR A 582 -3.77 7.63 11.98
N TYR A 583 -4.05 7.34 10.72
CA TYR A 583 -3.25 7.79 9.58
C TYR A 583 -4.14 8.47 8.55
N VAL A 584 -3.55 9.31 7.74
CA VAL A 584 -4.26 9.98 6.63
C VAL A 584 -3.50 9.67 5.36
N ASN A 585 -4.11 8.93 4.46
CA ASN A 585 -3.46 8.52 3.22
C ASN A 585 -3.30 9.68 2.22
N THR A 586 -2.67 9.42 1.07
CA THR A 586 -2.37 10.44 0.05
C THR A 586 -3.63 11.17 -0.48
N GLU A 587 -4.81 10.53 -0.48
CA GLU A 587 -6.08 11.16 -0.89
C GLU A 587 -6.80 11.92 0.25
N GLY A 588 -6.20 11.97 1.45
CA GLY A 588 -6.81 12.63 2.60
C GLY A 588 -7.81 11.75 3.38
N ARG A 589 -7.90 10.47 3.09
CA ARG A 589 -8.76 9.51 3.80
C ARG A 589 -8.18 9.23 5.18
N VAL A 590 -8.96 9.52 6.23
CA VAL A 590 -8.60 9.23 7.62
C VAL A 590 -8.89 7.78 7.95
N GLN A 591 -7.86 7.00 8.24
CA GLN A 591 -7.99 5.56 8.50
C GLN A 591 -7.53 5.21 9.91
N ARG A 592 -8.14 4.17 10.50
CA ARG A 592 -7.78 3.64 11.83
C ARG A 592 -6.92 2.39 11.70
N ALA A 593 -5.75 2.42 12.35
CA ALA A 593 -4.93 1.25 12.59
C ALA A 593 -5.25 0.63 13.94
N TRP A 594 -5.27 -0.70 13.99
CA TRP A 594 -5.58 -1.47 15.19
C TRP A 594 -4.40 -2.33 15.63
N ARG A 595 -4.19 -2.37 16.92
CA ARG A 595 -3.11 -3.15 17.52
C ARG A 595 -3.36 -4.65 17.37
N ALA A 596 -2.43 -5.35 16.72
CA ALA A 596 -2.44 -6.81 16.57
C ALA A 596 -1.65 -7.53 17.67
N VAL A 597 -0.55 -6.94 18.14
CA VAL A 597 0.33 -7.49 19.19
C VAL A 597 0.72 -6.39 20.19
N PHE A 598 1.25 -6.76 21.34
CA PHE A 598 1.80 -5.79 22.28
C PHE A 598 3.25 -5.43 21.93
N PRO A 599 3.69 -4.20 22.24
CA PRO A 599 5.08 -3.82 22.05
C PRO A 599 6.02 -4.62 22.98
N PRO A 600 7.30 -4.83 22.59
CA PRO A 600 8.26 -5.59 23.38
C PRO A 600 8.75 -4.82 24.62
N GLY A 601 9.11 -5.52 25.66
CA GLY A 601 9.76 -4.97 26.86
C GLY A 601 8.99 -3.82 27.52
N ASP A 602 9.71 -2.72 27.71
CA ASP A 602 9.17 -1.48 28.27
C ASP A 602 8.70 -0.47 27.21
N ALA A 603 8.67 -0.84 25.92
CA ALA A 603 8.15 0.02 24.87
C ALA A 603 6.66 0.37 25.08
N ARG A 604 6.26 1.57 24.68
CA ARG A 604 4.92 2.13 24.88
C ARG A 604 4.40 2.79 23.61
N GLU A 605 3.08 3.00 23.53
CA GLU A 605 2.46 3.83 22.50
C GLU A 605 3.03 5.27 22.56
N ASP A 606 3.46 5.80 21.44
CA ASP A 606 4.28 7.01 21.35
C ASP A 606 3.67 8.25 22.01
N TRP A 607 2.36 8.49 21.78
CA TRP A 607 1.66 9.62 22.39
C TRP A 607 1.68 9.56 23.94
N THR A 608 1.69 8.34 24.53
CA THR A 608 1.74 8.16 25.99
C THR A 608 3.09 8.51 26.57
N ILE A 609 4.17 8.24 25.84
CA ILE A 609 5.54 8.61 26.22
C ILE A 609 5.66 10.14 26.27
N ILE A 610 5.21 10.82 25.23
CA ILE A 610 5.25 12.30 25.12
C ILE A 610 4.37 12.91 26.22
N ARG A 611 3.20 12.33 26.46
CA ARG A 611 2.30 12.78 27.53
C ARG A 611 2.95 12.64 28.92
N ALA A 612 3.64 11.52 29.20
CA ALA A 612 4.34 11.31 30.45
C ALA A 612 5.54 12.26 30.60
N LEU A 613 6.33 12.45 29.53
CA LEU A 613 7.44 13.40 29.51
C LEU A 613 6.96 14.82 29.80
N SER A 614 5.80 15.24 29.31
CA SER A 614 5.25 16.58 29.56
C SER A 614 5.00 16.86 31.03
N ASP A 615 4.65 15.84 31.84
CA ASP A 615 4.51 15.98 33.30
C ASP A 615 5.87 16.30 33.96
N VAL A 616 6.92 15.59 33.55
CA VAL A 616 8.28 15.79 34.09
C VAL A 616 8.83 17.17 33.70
N LEU A 617 8.47 17.65 32.51
CA LEU A 617 8.83 18.99 32.02
C LEU A 617 8.00 20.11 32.64
N GLY A 618 6.95 19.78 33.43
CA GLY A 618 6.07 20.76 34.08
C GLY A 618 5.08 21.46 33.14
N CYS A 619 4.87 20.92 31.94
CA CYS A 619 3.95 21.45 30.94
C CYS A 619 2.93 20.39 30.50
N ARG A 620 2.24 19.80 31.50
CA ARG A 620 1.31 18.67 31.33
C ARG A 620 0.32 18.87 30.17
N LEU A 621 0.33 17.95 29.20
CA LEU A 621 -0.62 17.93 28.11
C LEU A 621 -2.04 17.54 28.59
N PRO A 622 -3.12 18.12 27.99
CA PRO A 622 -4.47 18.10 28.57
C PRO A 622 -5.28 16.84 28.21
N TYR A 623 -4.63 15.69 28.00
CA TYR A 623 -5.31 14.43 27.67
C TYR A 623 -4.64 13.24 28.37
N ASP A 624 -5.47 12.29 28.82
CA ASP A 624 -5.05 11.08 29.55
C ASP A 624 -5.49 9.79 28.83
N ASP A 625 -6.20 9.87 27.71
CA ASP A 625 -6.62 8.75 26.89
C ASP A 625 -6.58 9.11 25.40
N ILE A 626 -6.55 8.09 24.54
CA ILE A 626 -6.47 8.24 23.08
C ILE A 626 -7.69 8.96 22.50
N ALA A 627 -8.87 8.82 23.10
CA ALA A 627 -10.08 9.50 22.64
C ALA A 627 -9.98 11.01 22.86
N ALA A 628 -9.34 11.46 23.94
CA ALA A 628 -9.07 12.87 24.20
C ALA A 628 -8.05 13.45 23.18
N VAL A 629 -6.99 12.71 22.84
CA VAL A 629 -6.05 13.10 21.78
C VAL A 629 -6.80 13.24 20.46
N ARG A 630 -7.64 12.28 20.10
CA ARG A 630 -8.43 12.30 18.84
C ARG A 630 -9.43 13.45 18.79
N ARG A 631 -10.06 13.82 19.93
CA ARG A 631 -10.87 15.03 20.00
C ARG A 631 -10.02 16.27 19.73
N ARG A 632 -8.83 16.35 20.33
CA ARG A 632 -7.87 17.43 20.09
C ARG A 632 -7.47 17.54 18.60
N MET A 633 -7.24 16.41 17.94
CA MET A 633 -6.98 16.38 16.49
C MET A 633 -8.15 16.93 15.68
N ALA A 634 -9.39 16.52 16.01
CA ALA A 634 -10.59 17.01 15.34
C ALA A 634 -10.85 18.52 15.59
N ASP A 635 -10.42 19.06 16.74
CA ASP A 635 -10.48 20.51 17.03
C ASP A 635 -9.49 21.31 16.16
N ILE A 636 -8.34 20.70 15.79
CA ILE A 636 -7.34 21.32 14.91
C ILE A 636 -7.76 21.25 13.43
N ALA A 637 -8.15 20.05 12.97
CA ALA A 637 -8.53 19.82 11.59
C ALA A 637 -9.82 18.99 11.50
N ARG A 638 -10.84 19.54 10.85
CA ARG A 638 -12.17 18.90 10.70
C ARG A 638 -12.10 17.53 10.02
N LEU A 639 -11.08 17.32 9.21
CA LEU A 639 -10.82 16.05 8.52
C LEU A 639 -10.87 14.86 9.48
N PHE A 640 -10.30 14.98 10.69
CA PHE A 640 -10.26 13.91 11.68
C PHE A 640 -11.62 13.55 12.30
N GLY A 641 -12.67 14.31 11.98
CA GLY A 641 -14.05 14.02 12.40
C GLY A 641 -14.78 13.01 11.53
N THR A 642 -14.26 12.70 10.34
CA THR A 642 -14.86 11.76 9.37
C THR A 642 -13.85 10.67 9.04
N LEU A 643 -14.27 9.42 9.19
CA LEU A 643 -13.41 8.26 8.90
C LEU A 643 -13.77 7.66 7.54
N ASP A 644 -12.76 7.12 6.85
CA ASP A 644 -12.87 6.34 5.62
C ASP A 644 -13.53 7.06 4.42
N GLU A 645 -13.62 8.40 4.49
CA GLU A 645 -14.10 9.24 3.39
C GLU A 645 -13.01 10.26 3.00
N PRO A 646 -12.60 10.33 1.72
CA PRO A 646 -11.67 11.36 1.27
C PRO A 646 -12.38 12.74 1.24
N PRO A 647 -11.70 13.81 1.64
CA PRO A 647 -12.26 15.16 1.59
C PRO A 647 -12.38 15.66 0.15
N ARG A 648 -13.24 16.64 -0.07
CA ARG A 648 -13.28 17.41 -1.31
C ARG A 648 -12.59 18.74 -1.06
N ALA A 649 -11.35 18.87 -1.52
CA ALA A 649 -10.61 20.12 -1.39
C ALA A 649 -11.13 21.17 -2.37
N THR A 650 -11.23 22.40 -1.90
CA THR A 650 -11.55 23.55 -2.75
C THR A 650 -10.32 23.93 -3.57
N TRP A 651 -10.50 24.12 -4.87
CA TRP A 651 -9.43 24.61 -5.73
C TRP A 651 -9.12 26.08 -5.43
N SER A 652 -7.87 26.39 -5.23
CA SER A 652 -7.41 27.76 -4.91
C SER A 652 -5.95 27.96 -5.29
N GLU A 653 -5.34 29.06 -4.88
CA GLU A 653 -3.93 29.36 -5.16
C GLU A 653 -3.00 28.65 -4.18
N PHE A 654 -1.95 27.98 -4.73
CA PHE A 654 -0.86 27.37 -3.97
C PHE A 654 0.42 27.34 -4.82
N GLY A 655 1.58 27.08 -4.16
CA GLY A 655 2.89 27.25 -4.76
C GLY A 655 3.27 28.72 -4.90
N VAL A 656 4.55 28.99 -5.13
CA VAL A 656 5.11 30.34 -5.26
C VAL A 656 5.79 30.48 -6.60
N GLU A 657 5.43 31.52 -7.36
CA GLU A 657 6.11 31.83 -8.62
C GLU A 657 7.60 32.07 -8.39
N GLY A 658 8.45 31.42 -9.15
CA GLY A 658 9.90 31.51 -9.01
C GLY A 658 10.67 30.80 -10.11
N ASP A 659 11.97 30.95 -10.07
CA ASP A 659 12.88 30.27 -10.99
C ASP A 659 13.00 28.81 -10.64
N MET A 660 12.89 27.93 -11.64
CA MET A 660 13.14 26.51 -11.52
C MET A 660 14.56 26.19 -12.01
N SER A 661 15.28 25.37 -11.25
CA SER A 661 16.58 24.84 -11.63
C SER A 661 16.49 24.01 -12.93
N SER A 662 17.57 24.00 -13.69
CA SER A 662 17.66 23.15 -14.90
C SER A 662 17.96 21.67 -14.59
N ALA A 663 18.20 21.31 -13.31
CA ALA A 663 18.47 19.93 -12.93
C ALA A 663 17.24 19.02 -13.18
N PRO A 664 17.42 17.82 -13.74
CA PRO A 664 16.32 16.91 -14.00
C PRO A 664 15.63 16.47 -12.73
N PHE A 665 14.38 16.05 -12.83
CA PHE A 665 13.70 15.37 -11.75
C PHE A 665 14.30 13.96 -11.53
N VAL A 666 14.29 13.52 -10.28
CA VAL A 666 14.83 12.20 -9.88
C VAL A 666 13.74 11.35 -9.27
N THR A 667 13.98 10.04 -9.20
CA THR A 667 13.10 9.15 -8.41
C THR A 667 13.44 9.33 -6.93
N PRO A 668 12.45 9.54 -6.04
CA PRO A 668 12.73 9.74 -4.62
C PRO A 668 13.13 8.44 -3.90
N ILE A 669 12.78 7.29 -4.47
CA ILE A 669 13.07 5.96 -3.90
C ILE A 669 14.17 5.30 -4.72
N ASP A 670 15.30 5.01 -4.08
CA ASP A 670 16.43 4.29 -4.69
C ASP A 670 16.30 2.78 -4.55
N ASN A 671 15.79 2.29 -3.43
CA ASN A 671 15.55 0.89 -3.17
C ASN A 671 14.13 0.68 -2.65
N PHE A 672 13.26 0.10 -3.49
CA PHE A 672 11.87 -0.18 -3.15
C PHE A 672 11.70 -1.03 -1.88
N TYR A 673 12.59 -1.99 -1.68
CA TYR A 673 12.46 -2.96 -0.59
C TYR A 673 12.92 -2.44 0.78
N MET A 674 13.70 -1.34 0.84
CA MET A 674 14.35 -0.86 2.08
C MET A 674 14.14 0.65 2.27
N THR A 675 12.91 1.10 2.46
CA THR A 675 12.53 2.52 2.53
C THR A 675 12.40 3.08 3.95
N ASP A 676 12.27 2.22 4.94
CA ASP A 676 11.93 2.58 6.32
C ASP A 676 12.65 1.65 7.32
N PRO A 677 12.68 1.96 8.63
CA PRO A 677 13.41 1.16 9.62
C PRO A 677 12.93 -0.29 9.74
N ILE A 678 11.65 -0.57 9.48
CA ILE A 678 11.11 -1.93 9.54
C ILE A 678 11.62 -2.73 8.33
N SER A 679 11.49 -2.18 7.14
CA SER A 679 11.92 -2.83 5.91
C SER A 679 13.45 -2.98 5.83
N ARG A 680 14.21 -2.02 6.37
CA ARG A 680 15.68 -2.15 6.50
C ARG A 680 16.12 -3.23 7.49
N ALA A 681 15.33 -3.50 8.52
CA ALA A 681 15.59 -4.60 9.48
C ALA A 681 15.14 -5.97 8.94
N SER A 682 14.46 -6.04 7.80
CA SER A 682 13.91 -7.26 7.22
C SER A 682 14.93 -8.05 6.41
N GLU A 683 15.18 -9.33 6.78
CA GLU A 683 16.00 -10.23 5.97
C GLU A 683 15.36 -10.55 4.62
N THR A 684 14.03 -10.65 4.59
CA THR A 684 13.29 -10.93 3.35
C THR A 684 13.46 -9.77 2.37
N MET A 685 13.38 -8.52 2.84
CA MET A 685 13.58 -7.34 2.00
C MET A 685 15.04 -7.20 1.53
N ALA A 686 15.99 -7.53 2.37
CA ALA A 686 17.40 -7.60 1.99
C ALA A 686 17.67 -8.65 0.91
N GLU A 687 17.05 -9.83 1.02
CA GLU A 687 17.14 -10.88 0.00
C GLU A 687 16.50 -10.46 -1.33
N CYS A 688 15.37 -9.73 -1.29
CA CYS A 688 14.77 -9.15 -2.48
C CYS A 688 15.68 -8.10 -3.13
N THR A 689 16.32 -7.25 -2.34
CA THR A 689 17.30 -6.27 -2.84
C THR A 689 18.45 -6.96 -3.59
N ARG A 690 19.01 -8.06 -3.02
CA ARG A 690 20.08 -8.82 -3.69
C ARG A 690 19.60 -9.52 -4.97
N THR A 691 18.44 -10.19 -4.89
CA THR A 691 18.00 -11.10 -5.97
C THR A 691 17.27 -10.37 -7.09
N VAL A 692 16.49 -9.35 -6.78
CA VAL A 692 15.65 -8.63 -7.76
C VAL A 692 16.38 -7.41 -8.30
N LEU A 693 16.99 -6.59 -7.43
CA LEU A 693 17.68 -5.39 -7.84
C LEU A 693 19.16 -5.62 -8.19
N GLY A 694 19.73 -6.81 -7.88
CA GLY A 694 21.13 -7.13 -8.13
C GLY A 694 22.11 -6.25 -7.35
N ARG A 695 21.68 -5.74 -6.18
CA ARG A 695 22.47 -4.84 -5.31
C ARG A 695 22.93 -5.62 -4.08
N ASP A 696 24.15 -5.37 -3.63
CA ASP A 696 24.62 -5.88 -2.34
C ASP A 696 23.82 -5.18 -1.22
N ALA A 697 23.01 -5.96 -0.54
CA ALA A 697 22.32 -5.55 0.68
C ALA A 697 23.01 -6.23 1.86
N ASP A 698 24.29 -5.89 2.09
CA ASP A 698 25.08 -6.47 3.18
C ASP A 698 24.61 -5.98 4.57
N ARG A 699 23.66 -5.03 4.59
CA ARG A 699 23.19 -4.41 5.81
C ARG A 699 21.68 -4.42 5.88
N THR A 700 21.17 -5.18 6.81
CA THR A 700 19.81 -5.06 7.30
C THR A 700 19.82 -4.02 8.42
N GLY A 701 19.45 -2.77 8.12
CA GLY A 701 19.48 -1.71 9.11
C GLY A 701 20.90 -1.21 9.42
N THR A 702 21.09 -0.75 10.62
CA THR A 702 22.35 -0.22 11.13
C THR A 702 23.37 -1.31 11.39
N ASP A 703 24.66 -0.97 11.29
CA ASP A 703 25.75 -1.83 11.76
C ASP A 703 25.50 -2.19 13.24
N GLY A 704 25.03 -3.38 13.50
CA GLY A 704 24.55 -3.89 14.76
C GLY A 704 25.53 -3.92 15.89
#